data_d8db9ff1f51d0bb3436feae2cd0af38d
#
_entry.id   d8db9ff1f51d0bb3436feae2cd0af38d
#
_cell.length_a   1.000
_cell.length_b   1.000
_cell.length_c   1.000
_cell.angle_alpha   90.00
_cell.angle_beta   90.00
_cell.angle_gamma   90.00
#
_symmetry.space_group_name_H-M   'P 1'
#
loop_
_entity.id
_entity.type
_entity.pdbx_description
1 polymer ?
#
loop_
_entity_poly.entity_id
_entity_poly.type
_entity_poly.pdbx_seq_one_letter_code
_entity_poly.pdbx_strand_id
1 'polypeptide(L)'
;LLAAQLRLTPPPPLQTVRVVVNTWPTSRWLGEQLATHLGGVVANVRFPFPASTLRQLVDLVLEEAAPSQQAPGALPGAGQDPWRADQLVWAVLEQWPALASDAVAAPLNRWLGERDLGQRLDLASWQLARSIADAFDDYALYRPEMLQAWDRGQDVDGRRRPLGASQSWQPHLYRLLCRKLARQPFGLRALAAMERLRQPPSAALHERLAPFAGGLRLFGLSSLAPIQVQLLQALSAVLPVDLFLLTPCQDLWQRCVDRRQQLTDALALKEPLALDWLLQAPGLEARFGRLGAEFQQLLEGTGEALLARQQELDLFFLPVTAQAQGDPVPPADPPAAPLLLQLQQQLADAANPCPLMRSLQDTSLEFHGCPGPLRQVQIVRDRLLQLLAADPSLEPRDILVMTPDVDGFAPLLASVFADREATGVDLPWRLTDRSQQSEAGIARTLLGLLRVAGDRLTATALEGLLEAQPLQGRFGLTAPDVTELNQVLQRSGFRWGLDGNERGGDPTHSLAWVIDRLLLALVLPETPGLAPGGVAPAASGADLERTGRWLHLLTRLRHWLGQLRQPGSSAVWAVRLQELLLDLFGDGGTAAWELPLLQAAINDWQEAAGQANPLVLEAAVVAALLDEQLAIDSGRFGHRSGTLTISALEPMRAIPHRVIVLMGLDADL
;
A
#
# COMPACT_ATOMS: atom_id res chain seq x y z
N LEU A 1 4.06 27.15 -11.17
CA LEU A 1 5.07 27.61 -10.22
C LEU A 1 6.39 26.86 -10.41
N LEU A 2 6.45 25.56 -10.18
CA LEU A 2 7.67 24.76 -10.34
C LEU A 2 8.30 24.92 -11.73
N ALA A 3 7.50 24.88 -12.81
CA ALA A 3 7.99 25.12 -14.17
C ALA A 3 8.53 26.54 -14.35
N ALA A 4 7.90 27.55 -13.76
CA ALA A 4 8.37 28.93 -13.78
C ALA A 4 9.71 29.07 -13.03
N GLN A 5 9.85 28.46 -11.87
CA GLN A 5 11.11 28.42 -11.12
C GLN A 5 12.23 27.76 -11.94
N LEU A 6 11.97 26.61 -12.58
CA LEU A 6 12.95 25.91 -13.41
C LEU A 6 13.35 26.70 -14.67
N ARG A 7 12.47 27.59 -15.19
CA ARG A 7 12.81 28.50 -16.30
C ARG A 7 13.66 29.68 -15.83
N LEU A 8 13.35 30.26 -14.68
CA LEU A 8 14.06 31.43 -14.14
C LEU A 8 15.45 31.05 -13.63
N THR A 9 15.58 29.87 -13.04
CA THR A 9 16.82 29.32 -12.51
C THR A 9 17.05 27.93 -13.09
N PRO A 10 17.45 27.83 -14.37
CA PRO A 10 17.68 26.54 -15.01
C PRO A 10 18.82 25.79 -14.31
N PRO A 11 18.65 24.49 -14.04
CA PRO A 11 19.73 23.68 -13.46
C PRO A 11 20.91 23.60 -14.44
N PRO A 12 22.12 23.44 -13.95
CA PRO A 12 23.27 23.16 -14.80
C PRO A 12 23.03 21.97 -15.74
N PRO A 13 23.61 21.96 -16.95
CA PRO A 13 23.48 20.83 -17.86
C PRO A 13 23.87 19.51 -17.16
N LEU A 14 23.06 18.46 -17.35
CA LEU A 14 23.23 17.13 -16.76
C LEU A 14 22.99 17.03 -15.23
N GLN A 15 22.71 18.11 -14.54
CA GLN A 15 22.32 18.05 -13.14
C GLN A 15 20.89 17.46 -13.02
N THR A 16 20.74 16.45 -12.19
CA THR A 16 19.43 15.85 -11.91
C THR A 16 18.59 16.77 -11.03
N VAL A 17 17.41 17.15 -11.51
CA VAL A 17 16.39 17.82 -10.70
C VAL A 17 15.64 16.78 -9.87
N ARG A 18 15.58 16.97 -8.56
CA ARG A 18 14.83 16.09 -7.66
C ARG A 18 13.59 16.82 -7.16
N VAL A 19 12.43 16.18 -7.38
CA VAL A 19 11.14 16.67 -6.88
C VAL A 19 10.51 15.54 -6.07
N VAL A 20 10.48 15.71 -4.77
CA VAL A 20 9.93 14.71 -3.84
C VAL A 20 8.41 14.72 -3.94
N VAL A 21 7.83 13.55 -4.18
CA VAL A 21 6.38 13.35 -4.31
C VAL A 21 5.93 12.17 -3.47
N ASN A 22 4.64 12.14 -3.12
CA ASN A 22 4.11 11.11 -2.23
C ASN A 22 3.65 9.85 -2.97
N THR A 23 3.28 9.95 -4.24
CA THR A 23 2.72 8.84 -5.02
C THR A 23 3.28 8.77 -6.44
N TRP A 24 3.29 7.57 -7.03
CA TRP A 24 3.65 7.38 -8.44
C TRP A 24 2.73 8.11 -9.42
N PRO A 25 1.40 8.14 -9.23
CA PRO A 25 0.51 8.92 -10.08
C PRO A 25 0.89 10.40 -10.13
N THR A 26 1.17 11.00 -8.98
CA THR A 26 1.61 12.39 -8.88
C THR A 26 2.90 12.62 -9.65
N SER A 27 3.86 11.70 -9.58
CA SER A 27 5.14 11.83 -10.32
C SER A 27 4.94 11.86 -11.84
N ARG A 28 4.07 10.99 -12.36
CA ARG A 28 3.76 10.94 -13.79
C ARG A 28 3.01 12.18 -14.25
N TRP A 29 1.94 12.52 -13.56
CA TRP A 29 1.17 13.72 -13.85
C TRP A 29 2.06 14.98 -13.83
N LEU A 30 2.90 15.13 -12.81
CA LEU A 30 3.80 16.26 -12.69
C LEU A 30 4.83 16.29 -13.82
N GLY A 31 5.37 15.14 -14.22
CA GLY A 31 6.28 15.03 -15.37
C GLY A 31 5.63 15.50 -16.67
N GLU A 32 4.38 15.09 -16.94
CA GLU A 32 3.61 15.54 -18.12
C GLU A 32 3.33 17.03 -18.07
N GLN A 33 2.89 17.58 -16.92
CA GLN A 33 2.63 19.00 -16.75
C GLN A 33 3.91 19.83 -16.91
N LEU A 34 5.02 19.37 -16.35
CA LEU A 34 6.32 20.03 -16.54
C LEU A 34 6.73 20.02 -18.01
N ALA A 35 6.55 18.90 -18.73
CA ALA A 35 6.84 18.86 -20.17
C ALA A 35 5.99 19.87 -20.95
N THR A 36 4.69 19.91 -20.69
CA THR A 36 3.78 20.88 -21.34
C THR A 36 4.21 22.33 -21.07
N HIS A 37 4.57 22.65 -19.82
CA HIS A 37 4.95 24.01 -19.45
C HIS A 37 6.40 24.35 -19.80
N LEU A 38 7.31 23.40 -20.07
CA LEU A 38 8.70 23.64 -20.41
C LEU A 38 9.02 23.52 -21.91
N GLY A 39 8.01 23.50 -22.78
CA GLY A 39 8.18 23.50 -24.24
C GLY A 39 8.22 22.08 -24.85
N GLY A 40 7.58 21.12 -24.21
CA GLY A 40 7.35 19.77 -24.75
C GLY A 40 8.28 18.69 -24.23
N VAL A 41 9.40 19.04 -23.57
CA VAL A 41 10.39 18.06 -23.10
C VAL A 41 10.77 18.33 -21.63
N VAL A 42 10.77 17.25 -20.84
CA VAL A 42 11.37 17.23 -19.51
C VAL A 42 12.40 16.10 -19.47
N ALA A 43 13.64 16.43 -19.19
CA ALA A 43 14.73 15.47 -19.09
C ALA A 43 15.42 15.59 -17.73
N ASN A 44 15.97 14.47 -17.26
CA ASN A 44 16.76 14.39 -16.03
C ASN A 44 16.04 14.88 -14.75
N VAL A 45 14.72 14.71 -14.68
CA VAL A 45 13.94 14.93 -13.45
C VAL A 45 13.68 13.56 -12.79
N ARG A 46 13.94 13.48 -11.49
CA ARG A 46 13.64 12.31 -10.65
C ARG A 46 12.62 12.66 -9.60
N PHE A 47 11.73 11.73 -9.33
CA PHE A 47 10.64 11.86 -8.36
C PHE A 47 10.81 10.85 -7.22
N PRO A 48 11.74 11.08 -6.28
CA PRO A 48 11.91 10.22 -5.13
C PRO A 48 10.80 10.42 -4.10
N PHE A 49 10.63 9.42 -3.20
CA PHE A 49 9.70 9.51 -2.07
C PHE A 49 10.32 10.19 -0.85
N PRO A 50 9.51 10.80 0.04
CA PRO A 50 10.00 11.55 1.20
C PRO A 50 10.90 10.72 2.12
N ALA A 51 10.44 9.52 2.50
CA ALA A 51 11.16 8.68 3.44
C ALA A 51 12.59 8.29 2.96
N SER A 52 12.72 7.87 1.70
CA SER A 52 14.03 7.50 1.13
C SER A 52 14.95 8.70 0.99
N THR A 53 14.40 9.86 0.56
CA THR A 53 15.17 11.09 0.38
C THR A 53 15.70 11.63 1.72
N LEU A 54 14.86 11.66 2.75
CA LEU A 54 15.25 12.16 4.06
C LEU A 54 16.28 11.22 4.74
N ARG A 55 16.13 9.90 4.60
CA ARG A 55 17.15 8.95 5.06
C ARG A 55 18.50 9.18 4.37
N GLN A 56 18.49 9.35 3.05
CA GLN A 56 19.71 9.66 2.28
C GLN A 56 20.37 10.96 2.75
N LEU A 57 19.59 12.00 3.01
CA LEU A 57 20.10 13.28 3.50
C LEU A 57 20.69 13.16 4.90
N VAL A 58 20.05 12.40 5.80
CA VAL A 58 20.61 12.10 7.13
C VAL A 58 21.94 11.38 7.01
N ASP A 59 22.05 10.37 6.14
CA ASP A 59 23.30 9.63 5.90
C ASP A 59 24.42 10.55 5.42
N LEU A 60 24.12 11.44 4.47
CA LEU A 60 25.09 12.42 3.96
C LEU A 60 25.55 13.43 5.03
N VAL A 61 24.65 13.86 5.92
CA VAL A 61 24.97 14.80 7.00
C VAL A 61 25.85 14.15 8.06
N LEU A 62 25.57 12.88 8.42
CA LEU A 62 26.28 12.15 9.47
C LEU A 62 27.59 11.47 9.00
N GLU A 63 27.96 11.58 7.71
CA GLU A 63 29.11 10.87 7.14
C GLU A 63 28.99 9.33 7.18
N GLU A 64 27.80 8.82 7.36
CA GLU A 64 27.58 7.39 7.35
C GLU A 64 27.83 6.86 5.93
N ALA A 65 28.63 5.79 5.82
CA ALA A 65 28.86 5.12 4.56
C ALA A 65 27.52 4.65 3.99
N ALA A 66 27.23 5.01 2.74
CA ALA A 66 26.10 4.38 2.04
C ALA A 66 26.33 2.87 2.05
N PRO A 67 25.31 2.06 2.32
CA PRO A 67 25.43 0.61 2.20
C PRO A 67 25.96 0.26 0.82
N SER A 68 26.97 -0.59 0.78
CA SER A 68 27.76 -0.93 -0.40
C SER A 68 26.92 -1.29 -1.62
N GLN A 69 27.23 -0.61 -2.70
CA GLN A 69 27.00 -0.94 -4.11
C GLN A 69 25.74 -1.75 -4.44
N GLN A 70 24.66 -1.04 -4.68
CA GLN A 70 23.48 -1.58 -5.35
C GLN A 70 23.73 -1.63 -6.88
N ALA A 71 23.11 -2.63 -7.52
CA ALA A 71 23.14 -2.80 -8.97
C ALA A 71 22.74 -1.50 -9.71
N PRO A 72 23.28 -1.26 -10.93
CA PRO A 72 22.97 -0.08 -11.73
C PRO A 72 21.46 -0.04 -12.03
N GLY A 73 20.74 0.92 -11.44
CA GLY A 73 19.30 1.11 -11.62
C GLY A 73 18.43 1.00 -10.36
N ALA A 74 18.94 0.45 -9.27
CA ALA A 74 18.23 0.48 -7.99
C ALA A 74 18.30 1.87 -7.36
N LEU A 75 17.18 2.35 -6.81
CA LEU A 75 17.16 3.59 -6.05
C LEU A 75 18.07 3.45 -4.82
N PRO A 76 19.09 4.30 -4.63
CA PRO A 76 19.97 4.21 -3.49
C PRO A 76 19.17 4.40 -2.20
N GLY A 77 19.22 3.43 -1.29
CA GLY A 77 18.76 3.58 0.09
C GLY A 77 17.43 2.94 0.48
N ALA A 78 16.69 2.30 -0.43
CA ALA A 78 15.40 1.70 -0.08
C ALA A 78 15.48 0.33 0.63
N GLY A 79 16.61 -0.37 0.57
CA GLY A 79 16.70 -1.79 0.94
C GLY A 79 17.36 -2.16 2.26
N GLN A 80 17.94 -1.23 3.04
CA GLN A 80 18.87 -1.64 4.09
C GLN A 80 18.81 -0.85 5.41
N ASP A 81 17.69 -0.23 5.75
CA ASP A 81 17.52 0.30 7.10
C ASP A 81 17.00 -0.81 8.02
N PRO A 82 17.84 -1.35 8.94
CA PRO A 82 17.45 -2.48 9.78
C PRO A 82 16.34 -2.16 10.78
N TRP A 83 15.98 -0.88 10.93
CA TRP A 83 14.89 -0.42 11.78
C TRP A 83 13.55 -0.28 11.05
N ARG A 84 13.50 -0.52 9.75
CA ARG A 84 12.21 -0.65 9.07
C ARG A 84 11.49 -1.90 9.56
N ALA A 85 10.20 -1.81 9.69
CA ALA A 85 9.39 -2.88 10.25
C ALA A 85 9.54 -4.23 9.52
N ASP A 86 9.70 -4.23 8.20
CA ASP A 86 9.93 -5.41 7.36
C ASP A 86 11.28 -6.10 7.62
N GLN A 87 12.30 -5.34 8.06
CA GLN A 87 13.61 -5.84 8.44
C GLN A 87 13.68 -6.12 9.94
N LEU A 88 13.13 -5.22 10.74
CA LEU A 88 13.19 -5.23 12.19
C LEU A 88 12.52 -6.47 12.80
N VAL A 89 11.45 -6.98 12.17
CA VAL A 89 10.73 -8.17 12.63
C VAL A 89 11.68 -9.37 12.83
N TRP A 90 12.65 -9.55 11.95
CA TRP A 90 13.62 -10.63 12.06
C TRP A 90 14.55 -10.44 13.25
N ALA A 91 15.03 -9.21 13.48
CA ALA A 91 15.84 -8.90 14.65
C ALA A 91 15.06 -9.08 15.97
N VAL A 92 13.77 -8.71 15.98
CA VAL A 92 12.86 -8.94 17.12
C VAL A 92 12.76 -10.44 17.41
N LEU A 93 12.48 -11.27 16.39
CA LEU A 93 12.36 -12.72 16.53
C LEU A 93 13.65 -13.36 17.05
N GLU A 94 14.82 -12.93 16.58
CA GLU A 94 16.09 -13.44 17.05
C GLU A 94 16.42 -13.03 18.50
N GLN A 95 15.95 -11.86 18.96
CA GLN A 95 16.13 -11.44 20.35
C GLN A 95 15.09 -12.04 21.31
N TRP A 96 14.08 -12.70 20.78
CA TRP A 96 12.97 -13.22 21.55
C TRP A 96 13.37 -14.22 22.65
N PRO A 97 14.23 -15.22 22.40
CA PRO A 97 14.67 -16.13 23.45
C PRO A 97 15.38 -15.43 24.61
N ALA A 98 16.20 -14.41 24.30
CA ALA A 98 16.87 -13.59 25.30
C ALA A 98 15.88 -12.75 26.12
N LEU A 99 14.91 -12.15 25.45
CA LEU A 99 13.83 -11.38 26.08
C LEU A 99 12.96 -12.27 26.97
N ALA A 100 12.54 -13.43 26.47
CA ALA A 100 11.65 -14.36 27.18
C ALA A 100 12.25 -14.90 28.50
N SER A 101 13.57 -14.98 28.59
CA SER A 101 14.27 -15.41 29.80
C SER A 101 14.29 -14.34 30.90
N ASP A 102 13.91 -13.09 30.59
CA ASP A 102 13.93 -11.99 31.55
C ASP A 102 12.56 -11.84 32.23
N ALA A 103 12.57 -11.59 33.53
CA ALA A 103 11.36 -11.33 34.34
C ALA A 103 10.52 -10.13 33.81
N VAL A 104 11.17 -9.18 33.16
CA VAL A 104 10.54 -8.00 32.54
C VAL A 104 9.61 -8.42 31.41
N ALA A 105 9.84 -9.54 30.76
CA ALA A 105 9.01 -10.05 29.68
C ALA A 105 7.77 -10.84 30.14
N ALA A 106 7.51 -10.93 31.45
CA ALA A 106 6.36 -11.68 31.98
C ALA A 106 5.01 -11.38 31.30
N PRO A 107 4.67 -10.13 30.90
CA PRO A 107 3.45 -9.86 30.16
C PRO A 107 3.41 -10.53 28.77
N LEU A 108 4.53 -10.53 28.06
CA LEU A 108 4.69 -11.20 26.75
C LEU A 108 4.66 -12.71 26.91
N ASN A 109 5.41 -13.25 27.87
CA ASN A 109 5.46 -14.69 28.13
C ASN A 109 4.08 -15.25 28.51
N ARG A 110 3.27 -14.50 29.23
CA ARG A 110 1.90 -14.90 29.55
C ARG A 110 1.04 -15.01 28.29
N TRP A 111 1.23 -14.11 27.32
CA TRP A 111 0.51 -14.17 26.05
C TRP A 111 1.01 -15.32 25.16
N LEU A 112 2.30 -15.58 25.17
CA LEU A 112 2.92 -16.63 24.37
C LEU A 112 2.59 -18.04 24.88
N GLY A 113 2.36 -18.17 26.19
CA GLY A 113 2.07 -19.47 26.82
C GLY A 113 3.25 -20.45 26.69
N GLU A 114 2.97 -21.70 26.36
CA GLU A 114 3.96 -22.79 26.19
C GLU A 114 4.57 -22.86 24.78
N ARG A 115 4.44 -21.80 23.95
CA ARG A 115 4.97 -21.80 22.58
C ARG A 115 6.48 -21.83 22.57
N ASP A 116 7.06 -22.76 21.79
CA ASP A 116 8.51 -22.86 21.60
C ASP A 116 8.97 -21.86 20.54
N LEU A 117 9.30 -20.66 20.99
CA LEU A 117 9.73 -19.56 20.13
C LEU A 117 11.16 -19.66 19.60
N GLY A 118 11.93 -20.62 20.11
CA GLY A 118 13.35 -20.79 19.76
C GLY A 118 13.58 -21.60 18.49
N GLN A 119 12.62 -22.43 18.08
CA GLN A 119 12.83 -23.37 16.99
C GLN A 119 11.78 -23.29 15.87
N ARG A 120 10.50 -23.13 16.20
CA ARG A 120 9.41 -23.15 15.22
C ARG A 120 8.51 -21.91 15.35
N LEU A 121 8.42 -21.15 14.29
CA LEU A 121 7.63 -19.93 14.23
C LEU A 121 6.23 -20.22 13.68
N ASP A 122 5.22 -20.03 14.51
CA ASP A 122 3.81 -20.05 14.14
C ASP A 122 3.30 -18.67 13.71
N LEU A 123 2.13 -18.63 13.06
CA LEU A 123 1.54 -17.40 12.54
C LEU A 123 1.26 -16.37 13.64
N ALA A 124 0.81 -16.79 14.83
CA ALA A 124 0.49 -15.86 15.91
C ALA A 124 1.76 -15.18 16.46
N SER A 125 2.86 -15.94 16.61
CA SER A 125 4.16 -15.38 17.01
C SER A 125 4.73 -14.42 15.96
N TRP A 126 4.58 -14.77 14.68
CA TRP A 126 4.92 -13.87 13.57
C TRP A 126 4.15 -12.55 13.64
N GLN A 127 2.82 -12.61 13.77
CA GLN A 127 1.95 -11.43 13.83
C GLN A 127 2.29 -10.52 15.02
N LEU A 128 2.60 -11.11 16.19
CA LEU A 128 3.04 -10.35 17.34
C LEU A 128 4.39 -9.66 17.10
N ALA A 129 5.38 -10.40 16.57
CA ALA A 129 6.70 -9.82 16.26
C ALA A 129 6.59 -8.70 15.22
N ARG A 130 5.72 -8.87 14.23
CA ARG A 130 5.44 -7.87 13.21
C ARG A 130 4.80 -6.61 13.81
N SER A 131 3.80 -6.76 14.67
CA SER A 131 3.18 -5.64 15.38
C SER A 131 4.16 -4.90 16.29
N ILE A 132 5.10 -5.62 16.91
CA ILE A 132 6.18 -5.00 17.69
C ILE A 132 7.13 -4.22 16.78
N ALA A 133 7.52 -4.78 15.64
CA ALA A 133 8.40 -4.12 14.69
C ALA A 133 7.75 -2.84 14.13
N ASP A 134 6.46 -2.87 13.77
CA ASP A 134 5.69 -1.70 13.34
C ASP A 134 5.66 -0.62 14.43
N ALA A 135 5.39 -1.00 15.68
CA ALA A 135 5.38 -0.05 16.79
C ALA A 135 6.74 0.62 17.01
N PHE A 136 7.85 -0.10 16.85
CA PHE A 136 9.19 0.48 17.00
C PHE A 136 9.59 1.36 15.81
N ASP A 137 9.18 1.05 14.58
CA ASP A 137 9.34 1.92 13.41
C ASP A 137 8.55 3.23 13.62
N ASP A 138 7.32 3.14 14.10
CA ASP A 138 6.51 4.30 14.50
C ASP A 138 7.16 5.12 15.62
N TYR A 139 7.73 4.48 16.65
CA TYR A 139 8.45 5.20 17.70
C TYR A 139 9.67 5.93 17.16
N ALA A 140 10.39 5.33 16.22
CA ALA A 140 11.51 5.97 15.57
C ALA A 140 11.11 7.23 14.80
N LEU A 141 9.90 7.25 14.26
CA LEU A 141 9.39 8.37 13.46
C LEU A 141 8.66 9.43 14.27
N TYR A 142 7.85 9.02 15.25
CA TYR A 142 6.96 9.93 15.99
C TYR A 142 7.38 10.22 17.42
N ARG A 143 8.31 9.45 18.02
CA ARG A 143 8.73 9.57 19.43
C ARG A 143 10.24 9.39 19.62
N PRO A 144 11.09 10.03 18.82
CA PRO A 144 12.54 9.83 18.91
C PRO A 144 13.12 10.24 20.28
N GLU A 145 12.54 11.24 20.95
CA GLU A 145 13.01 11.67 22.29
C GLU A 145 12.72 10.61 23.35
N MET A 146 11.66 9.81 23.20
CA MET A 146 11.39 8.66 24.07
C MET A 146 12.46 7.59 23.89
N LEU A 147 12.83 7.26 22.65
CA LEU A 147 13.89 6.31 22.35
C LEU A 147 15.26 6.81 22.90
N GLN A 148 15.52 8.11 22.78
CA GLN A 148 16.71 8.72 23.36
C GLN A 148 16.74 8.63 24.89
N ALA A 149 15.59 8.75 25.57
CA ALA A 149 15.48 8.53 27.00
C ALA A 149 15.76 7.06 27.37
N TRP A 150 15.25 6.11 26.58
CA TRP A 150 15.52 4.68 26.76
C TRP A 150 17.00 4.33 26.58
N ASP A 151 17.70 4.96 25.64
CA ASP A 151 19.18 4.84 25.49
C ASP A 151 19.92 5.27 26.75
N ARG A 152 19.41 6.30 27.44
CA ARG A 152 20.00 6.80 28.70
C ARG A 152 19.56 6.00 29.93
N GLY A 153 18.82 4.92 29.75
CA GLY A 153 18.33 4.07 30.84
C GLY A 153 17.08 4.59 31.55
N GLN A 154 16.39 5.60 31.00
CA GLN A 154 15.17 6.16 31.53
C GLN A 154 13.96 5.50 30.87
N ASP A 155 13.26 4.64 31.60
CA ASP A 155 12.09 3.91 31.09
C ASP A 155 10.81 4.77 31.22
N VAL A 156 10.59 5.63 30.23
CA VAL A 156 9.50 6.61 30.20
C VAL A 156 8.62 6.46 28.95
N ASP A 157 7.38 6.91 29.04
CA ASP A 157 6.46 7.03 27.89
C ASP A 157 6.74 8.31 27.05
N GLY A 158 6.02 8.49 25.95
CA GLY A 158 6.14 9.66 25.08
C GLY A 158 5.80 11.01 25.75
N ARG A 159 5.24 10.99 26.97
CA ARG A 159 4.98 12.17 27.82
C ARG A 159 5.96 12.28 28.98
N ARG A 160 7.07 11.54 28.93
CA ARG A 160 8.13 11.47 29.96
C ARG A 160 7.66 10.96 31.34
N ARG A 161 6.56 10.19 31.39
CA ARG A 161 6.09 9.54 32.61
C ARG A 161 6.72 8.15 32.71
N PRO A 162 7.06 7.65 33.92
CA PRO A 162 7.58 6.30 34.12
C PRO A 162 6.64 5.24 33.52
N LEU A 163 7.19 4.26 32.84
CA LEU A 163 6.42 3.13 32.28
C LEU A 163 5.94 2.19 33.40
N GLY A 164 4.73 1.69 33.24
CA GLY A 164 4.19 0.64 34.11
C GLY A 164 4.85 -0.72 33.89
N ALA A 165 4.74 -1.63 34.86
CA ALA A 165 5.34 -2.96 34.81
C ALA A 165 4.91 -3.79 33.56
N SER A 166 3.73 -3.54 33.00
CA SER A 166 3.25 -4.20 31.79
C SER A 166 3.93 -3.72 30.50
N GLN A 167 4.64 -2.60 30.54
CA GLN A 167 5.26 -1.95 29.38
C GLN A 167 6.80 -1.93 29.44
N SER A 168 7.39 -2.24 30.60
CA SER A 168 8.86 -2.16 30.82
C SER A 168 9.68 -3.10 29.95
N TRP A 169 9.06 -4.10 29.34
CA TRP A 169 9.71 -4.96 28.35
C TRP A 169 10.11 -4.22 27.06
N GLN A 170 9.40 -3.14 26.70
CA GLN A 170 9.66 -2.39 25.46
C GLN A 170 11.06 -1.72 25.47
N PRO A 171 11.43 -0.88 26.45
CA PRO A 171 12.78 -0.33 26.51
C PRO A 171 13.86 -1.41 26.68
N HIS A 172 13.54 -2.54 27.33
CA HIS A 172 14.48 -3.65 27.43
C HIS A 172 14.75 -4.29 26.07
N LEU A 173 13.70 -4.62 25.30
CA LEU A 173 13.84 -5.12 23.93
C LEU A 173 14.55 -4.11 23.03
N TYR A 174 14.20 -2.82 23.11
CA TYR A 174 14.85 -1.76 22.35
C TYR A 174 16.38 -1.77 22.56
N ARG A 175 16.84 -1.87 23.81
CA ARG A 175 18.28 -1.94 24.12
C ARG A 175 18.93 -3.22 23.59
N LEU A 176 18.22 -4.35 23.58
CA LEU A 176 18.71 -5.59 22.95
C LEU A 176 18.88 -5.40 21.44
N LEU A 177 17.91 -4.78 20.79
CA LEU A 177 17.96 -4.47 19.37
C LEU A 177 19.09 -3.48 19.03
N CYS A 178 19.29 -2.43 19.82
CA CYS A 178 20.39 -1.48 19.64
C CYS A 178 21.77 -2.14 19.75
N ARG A 179 21.94 -3.15 20.62
CA ARG A 179 23.20 -3.91 20.74
C ARG A 179 23.45 -4.81 19.52
N LYS A 180 22.38 -5.32 18.91
CA LYS A 180 22.45 -6.21 17.74
C LYS A 180 22.61 -5.45 16.44
N LEU A 181 21.84 -4.39 16.27
CA LEU A 181 21.81 -3.61 15.05
C LEU A 181 22.92 -2.55 15.09
N ALA A 182 23.80 -2.57 14.09
CA ALA A 182 24.93 -1.64 14.02
C ALA A 182 24.50 -0.18 13.78
N ARG A 183 23.26 0.04 13.38
CA ARG A 183 22.71 1.33 12.99
C ARG A 183 21.62 1.77 13.95
N GLN A 184 21.60 3.05 14.32
CA GLN A 184 20.54 3.62 15.15
C GLN A 184 19.24 3.83 14.36
N PRO A 185 18.05 3.88 15.04
CA PRO A 185 16.79 4.23 14.44
C PRO A 185 16.82 5.58 13.72
N PHE A 186 16.02 5.71 12.64
CA PHE A 186 15.99 6.93 11.84
C PHE A 186 15.79 8.20 12.68
N GLY A 187 14.87 8.20 13.66
CA GLY A 187 14.59 9.38 14.48
C GLY A 187 15.81 9.85 15.30
N LEU A 188 16.58 8.94 15.88
CA LEU A 188 17.81 9.31 16.62
C LEU A 188 18.88 9.84 15.68
N ARG A 189 19.03 9.25 14.51
CA ARG A 189 19.95 9.73 13.47
C ARG A 189 19.54 11.10 12.95
N ALA A 190 18.23 11.34 12.77
CA ALA A 190 17.68 12.66 12.38
C ALA A 190 17.97 13.70 13.47
N LEU A 191 17.79 13.37 14.75
CA LEU A 191 18.18 14.27 15.87
C LEU A 191 19.68 14.60 15.84
N ALA A 192 20.54 13.61 15.65
CA ALA A 192 21.99 13.80 15.54
C ALA A 192 22.36 14.65 14.31
N ALA A 193 21.70 14.42 13.16
CA ALA A 193 21.90 15.21 11.96
C ALA A 193 21.48 16.69 12.16
N MET A 194 20.34 16.93 12.81
CA MET A 194 19.91 18.29 13.16
C MET A 194 20.90 19.00 14.08
N GLU A 195 21.46 18.31 15.07
CA GLU A 195 22.50 18.87 15.93
C GLU A 195 23.77 19.21 15.15
N ARG A 196 24.18 18.35 14.21
CA ARG A 196 25.30 18.62 13.30
C ARG A 196 25.05 19.82 12.39
N LEU A 197 23.80 19.99 11.92
CA LEU A 197 23.40 21.11 11.05
C LEU A 197 23.30 22.47 11.79
N ARG A 198 23.21 22.46 13.12
CA ARG A 198 23.31 23.70 13.94
C ARG A 198 24.73 24.28 13.97
N GLN A 199 25.73 23.44 13.73
CA GLN A 199 27.10 23.87 13.65
C GLN A 199 27.41 24.51 12.28
N PRO A 200 28.40 25.41 12.17
CA PRO A 200 28.77 25.99 10.87
C PRO A 200 29.07 24.87 9.84
N PRO A 201 28.54 24.98 8.62
CA PRO A 201 28.73 23.96 7.60
C PRO A 201 30.21 23.89 7.18
N SER A 202 30.76 22.67 7.14
CA SER A 202 32.11 22.42 6.65
C SER A 202 32.13 22.29 5.12
N ALA A 203 33.29 22.52 4.49
CA ALA A 203 33.46 22.30 3.06
C ALA A 203 33.12 20.85 2.65
N ALA A 204 33.52 19.88 3.49
CA ALA A 204 33.20 18.47 3.27
C ALA A 204 31.68 18.18 3.30
N LEU A 205 30.91 18.87 4.14
CA LEU A 205 29.45 18.74 4.15
C LEU A 205 28.84 19.29 2.86
N HIS A 206 29.30 20.44 2.37
CA HIS A 206 28.85 20.98 1.10
C HIS A 206 29.17 20.06 -0.08
N GLU A 207 30.34 19.45 -0.09
CA GLU A 207 30.72 18.48 -1.14
C GLU A 207 29.81 17.25 -1.11
N ARG A 208 29.52 16.69 0.07
CA ARG A 208 28.58 15.57 0.19
C ARG A 208 27.14 15.91 -0.24
N LEU A 209 26.70 17.13 0.07
CA LEU A 209 25.37 17.63 -0.33
C LEU A 209 25.34 18.15 -1.77
N ALA A 210 26.45 18.14 -2.52
CA ALA A 210 26.51 18.58 -3.92
C ALA A 210 25.44 17.95 -4.81
N PRO A 211 25.04 16.66 -4.66
CA PRO A 211 23.93 16.09 -5.41
C PRO A 211 22.58 16.80 -5.19
N PHE A 212 22.44 17.57 -4.11
CA PHE A 212 21.27 18.37 -3.73
C PHE A 212 21.50 19.88 -3.85
N ALA A 213 22.63 20.33 -4.40
CA ALA A 213 22.96 21.75 -4.51
C ALA A 213 21.91 22.57 -5.28
N GLY A 214 21.16 21.95 -6.19
CA GLY A 214 20.03 22.57 -6.89
C GLY A 214 18.77 22.76 -6.05
N GLY A 215 18.82 22.45 -4.75
CA GLY A 215 17.70 22.52 -3.82
C GLY A 215 16.87 21.23 -3.74
N LEU A 216 16.14 21.12 -2.66
CA LEU A 216 15.17 20.04 -2.39
C LEU A 216 13.77 20.59 -2.61
N ARG A 217 13.06 20.03 -3.57
CA ARG A 217 11.69 20.43 -3.89
C ARG A 217 10.72 19.33 -3.47
N LEU A 218 9.68 19.68 -2.71
CA LEU A 218 8.64 18.77 -2.25
C LEU A 218 7.31 19.24 -2.83
N PHE A 219 6.59 18.34 -3.50
CA PHE A 219 5.39 18.67 -4.24
C PHE A 219 4.19 17.83 -3.81
N GLY A 220 3.07 18.50 -3.48
CA GLY A 220 1.77 17.87 -3.22
C GLY A 220 1.74 16.97 -1.99
N LEU A 221 2.63 17.18 -1.01
CA LEU A 221 2.62 16.43 0.24
C LEU A 221 1.46 16.90 1.11
N SER A 222 0.71 15.95 1.65
CA SER A 222 -0.44 16.22 2.54
C SER A 222 -0.12 16.04 4.03
N SER A 223 0.98 15.33 4.34
CA SER A 223 1.44 15.10 5.71
C SER A 223 2.90 14.66 5.74
N LEU A 224 3.59 15.00 6.82
CA LEU A 224 4.92 14.52 7.19
C LEU A 224 4.96 14.33 8.70
N ALA A 225 5.78 13.40 9.17
CA ALA A 225 5.99 13.26 10.60
C ALA A 225 6.74 14.48 11.17
N PRO A 226 6.51 14.87 12.43
CA PRO A 226 7.14 16.04 13.04
C PRO A 226 8.67 16.05 12.92
N ILE A 227 9.33 14.92 13.12
CA ILE A 227 10.79 14.81 12.98
C ILE A 227 11.27 15.08 11.54
N GLN A 228 10.46 14.72 10.54
CA GLN A 228 10.79 14.96 9.14
C GLN A 228 10.71 16.46 8.81
N VAL A 229 9.69 17.15 9.34
CA VAL A 229 9.55 18.60 9.17
C VAL A 229 10.69 19.33 9.87
N GLN A 230 11.02 18.98 11.10
CA GLN A 230 12.15 19.56 11.84
C GLN A 230 13.49 19.33 11.11
N LEU A 231 13.68 18.17 10.50
CA LEU A 231 14.86 17.88 9.69
C LEU A 231 14.92 18.76 8.44
N LEU A 232 13.79 18.96 7.72
CA LEU A 232 13.70 19.86 6.57
C LEU A 232 14.01 21.30 6.96
N GLN A 233 13.50 21.75 8.10
CA GLN A 233 13.80 23.07 8.66
C GLN A 233 15.29 23.23 8.98
N ALA A 234 15.94 22.21 9.57
CA ALA A 234 17.38 22.22 9.83
C ALA A 234 18.19 22.22 8.52
N LEU A 235 17.80 21.40 7.53
CA LEU A 235 18.44 21.33 6.22
C LEU A 235 18.36 22.66 5.45
N SER A 236 17.32 23.47 5.67
CA SER A 236 17.17 24.79 5.04
C SER A 236 18.31 25.77 5.40
N ALA A 237 19.10 25.47 6.41
CA ALA A 237 20.30 26.26 6.74
C ALA A 237 21.45 26.05 5.73
N VAL A 238 21.50 24.92 5.04
CA VAL A 238 22.62 24.52 4.16
C VAL A 238 22.22 24.31 2.70
N LEU A 239 20.93 24.15 2.41
CA LEU A 239 20.42 24.01 1.04
C LEU A 239 19.01 24.62 0.91
N PRO A 240 18.63 25.14 -0.27
CA PRO A 240 17.27 25.59 -0.52
C PRO A 240 16.26 24.43 -0.39
N VAL A 241 15.17 24.67 0.34
CA VAL A 241 14.05 23.72 0.49
C VAL A 241 12.77 24.42 0.06
N ASP A 242 12.19 23.96 -1.04
CA ASP A 242 10.96 24.51 -1.61
C ASP A 242 9.80 23.54 -1.40
N LEU A 243 8.71 23.98 -0.79
CA LEU A 243 7.49 23.21 -0.63
C LEU A 243 6.38 23.78 -1.52
N PHE A 244 5.83 22.95 -2.37
CA PHE A 244 4.67 23.26 -3.21
C PHE A 244 3.46 22.53 -2.63
N LEU A 245 2.64 23.24 -1.87
CA LEU A 245 1.49 22.70 -1.17
C LEU A 245 0.19 23.03 -1.90
N LEU A 246 -0.76 22.12 -1.86
CA LEU A 246 -2.14 22.34 -2.29
C LEU A 246 -3.00 22.48 -1.03
N THR A 247 -3.65 23.62 -0.88
CA THR A 247 -4.58 23.89 0.22
C THR A 247 -5.97 24.23 -0.33
N PRO A 248 -7.06 23.84 0.34
CA PRO A 248 -8.41 24.14 -0.12
C PRO A 248 -8.79 25.61 0.13
N CYS A 249 -8.12 26.29 1.05
CA CYS A 249 -8.34 27.68 1.42
C CYS A 249 -7.09 28.27 2.06
N GLN A 250 -7.04 29.60 2.14
CA GLN A 250 -6.04 30.31 2.92
C GLN A 250 -6.27 30.07 4.42
N ASP A 251 -5.19 30.12 5.20
CA ASP A 251 -5.21 30.02 6.66
C ASP A 251 -6.05 28.84 7.19
N LEU A 252 -5.95 27.68 6.53
CA LEU A 252 -6.72 26.47 6.85
C LEU A 252 -6.60 26.10 8.34
N TRP A 253 -5.43 26.24 8.93
CA TRP A 253 -5.20 25.90 10.33
C TRP A 253 -5.96 26.80 11.31
N GLN A 254 -6.15 28.10 10.99
CA GLN A 254 -6.93 29.01 11.79
C GLN A 254 -8.43 28.68 11.78
N ARG A 255 -8.91 28.11 10.66
CA ARG A 255 -10.31 27.72 10.48
C ARG A 255 -10.64 26.36 11.11
N CYS A 256 -9.63 25.51 11.32
CA CYS A 256 -9.78 24.17 11.84
C CYS A 256 -9.55 24.06 13.37
N VAL A 257 -9.62 25.16 14.10
CA VAL A 257 -9.40 25.15 15.57
C VAL A 257 -10.41 24.22 16.26
N ASP A 258 -9.90 23.31 17.09
CA ASP A 258 -10.71 22.33 17.77
C ASP A 258 -11.67 23.02 18.75
N ARG A 259 -12.97 22.88 18.50
CA ARG A 259 -14.03 23.44 19.36
C ARG A 259 -13.92 22.99 20.83
N ARG A 260 -13.44 21.76 21.07
CA ARG A 260 -13.21 21.28 22.43
C ARG A 260 -12.10 22.06 23.11
N GLN A 261 -11.05 22.36 22.40
CA GLN A 261 -9.93 23.13 22.92
C GLN A 261 -10.35 24.57 23.17
N GLN A 262 -11.06 25.21 22.25
CA GLN A 262 -11.64 26.54 22.45
C GLN A 262 -12.59 26.61 23.67
N LEU A 263 -13.44 25.58 23.82
CA LEU A 263 -14.34 25.49 24.97
C LEU A 263 -13.55 25.35 26.30
N THR A 264 -12.52 24.51 26.28
CA THR A 264 -11.66 24.28 27.45
C THR A 264 -10.90 25.55 27.83
N ASP A 265 -10.36 26.25 26.83
CA ASP A 265 -9.60 27.49 27.01
C ASP A 265 -10.52 28.62 27.50
N ALA A 266 -11.69 28.79 26.91
CA ALA A 266 -12.69 29.78 27.35
C ALA A 266 -13.20 29.51 28.74
N LEU A 267 -13.42 28.23 29.11
CA LEU A 267 -13.78 27.85 30.47
C LEU A 267 -12.64 28.11 31.47
N ALA A 268 -11.39 27.87 31.07
CA ALA A 268 -10.21 28.15 31.89
C ALA A 268 -10.01 29.66 32.13
N LEU A 269 -10.27 30.47 31.09
CA LEU A 269 -10.16 31.94 31.14
C LEU A 269 -11.41 32.61 31.75
N LYS A 270 -12.49 31.86 31.98
CA LYS A 270 -13.82 32.38 32.43
C LYS A 270 -14.40 33.43 31.46
N GLU A 271 -14.07 33.29 30.17
CA GLU A 271 -14.63 34.19 29.16
C GLU A 271 -16.04 33.75 28.78
N PRO A 272 -16.97 34.71 28.57
CA PRO A 272 -18.33 34.38 28.13
C PRO A 272 -18.28 33.87 26.67
N LEU A 273 -18.68 32.62 26.49
CA LEU A 273 -18.85 32.04 25.14
C LEU A 273 -20.09 32.67 24.48
N ALA A 274 -19.93 33.22 23.30
CA ALA A 274 -21.04 33.67 22.48
C ALA A 274 -21.95 32.47 22.13
N LEU A 275 -23.23 32.57 22.47
CA LEU A 275 -24.20 31.49 22.24
C LEU A 275 -24.30 31.14 20.75
N ASP A 276 -24.17 32.13 19.88
CA ASP A 276 -24.16 31.98 18.41
C ASP A 276 -23.02 31.10 17.91
N TRP A 277 -21.86 31.12 18.58
CA TRP A 277 -20.73 30.27 18.23
C TRP A 277 -21.01 28.76 18.48
N LEU A 278 -21.75 28.44 19.54
CA LEU A 278 -22.16 27.07 19.85
C LEU A 278 -23.21 26.54 18.88
N LEU A 279 -24.03 27.42 18.30
CA LEU A 279 -25.12 27.07 17.40
C LEU A 279 -24.68 27.01 15.93
N GLN A 280 -23.56 27.64 15.57
CA GLN A 280 -23.05 27.57 14.21
C GLN A 280 -22.46 26.18 13.90
N ALA A 281 -22.93 25.54 12.83
CA ALA A 281 -22.32 24.34 12.31
C ALA A 281 -20.89 24.65 11.80
N PRO A 282 -19.88 23.83 12.11
CA PRO A 282 -18.56 24.02 11.55
C PRO A 282 -18.60 23.89 10.04
N GLY A 283 -17.83 24.74 9.32
CA GLY A 283 -17.67 24.64 7.87
C GLY A 283 -17.08 23.29 7.43
N LEU A 284 -17.14 23.01 6.15
CA LEU A 284 -16.59 21.77 5.58
C LEU A 284 -15.09 21.66 5.84
N GLU A 285 -14.36 22.79 5.70
CA GLU A 285 -12.92 22.87 5.99
C GLU A 285 -12.59 22.51 7.44
N ALA A 286 -13.42 22.94 8.40
CA ALA A 286 -13.22 22.61 9.80
C ALA A 286 -13.54 21.14 10.15
N ARG A 287 -14.43 20.50 9.38
CA ARG A 287 -14.78 19.09 9.57
C ARG A 287 -13.76 18.15 8.96
N PHE A 288 -13.30 18.44 7.76
CA PHE A 288 -12.49 17.53 6.95
C PHE A 288 -11.03 17.97 6.76
N GLY A 289 -10.70 19.25 7.04
CA GLY A 289 -9.38 19.83 6.84
C GLY A 289 -8.37 19.63 7.96
N ARG A 290 -8.74 18.95 9.06
CA ARG A 290 -7.91 18.86 10.28
C ARG A 290 -6.47 18.39 10.03
N LEU A 291 -6.28 17.30 9.29
CA LEU A 291 -4.93 16.78 9.01
C LEU A 291 -4.08 17.77 8.20
N GLY A 292 -4.67 18.44 7.21
CA GLY A 292 -4.01 19.50 6.44
C GLY A 292 -3.66 20.71 7.30
N ALA A 293 -4.56 21.10 8.21
CA ALA A 293 -4.36 22.18 9.15
C ALA A 293 -3.23 21.89 10.14
N GLU A 294 -3.21 20.69 10.74
CA GLU A 294 -2.13 20.25 11.63
C GLU A 294 -0.78 20.22 10.89
N PHE A 295 -0.77 19.79 9.62
CA PHE A 295 0.44 19.80 8.81
C PHE A 295 0.91 21.22 8.49
N GLN A 296 0.02 22.12 8.12
CA GLN A 296 0.34 23.52 7.87
C GLN A 296 0.90 24.21 9.13
N GLN A 297 0.26 24.00 10.28
CA GLN A 297 0.74 24.49 11.57
C GLN A 297 2.14 23.96 11.92
N LEU A 298 2.39 22.69 11.62
CA LEU A 298 3.70 22.07 11.83
C LEU A 298 4.79 22.69 10.94
N LEU A 299 4.45 23.05 9.69
CA LEU A 299 5.37 23.67 8.75
C LEU A 299 5.71 25.12 9.15
N GLU A 300 4.77 25.88 9.67
CA GLU A 300 5.00 27.25 10.14
C GLU A 300 6.00 27.29 11.31
N GLY A 301 6.06 26.20 12.10
CA GLY A 301 7.06 26.02 13.14
C GLY A 301 6.96 27.01 14.28
N THR A 302 7.81 26.84 15.27
CA THR A 302 7.93 27.73 16.42
C THR A 302 9.39 28.17 16.56
N GLY A 303 9.65 29.44 16.33
CA GLY A 303 10.97 30.03 16.59
C GLY A 303 11.33 31.16 15.64
N GLU A 304 11.75 32.27 16.21
CA GLU A 304 12.12 33.50 15.46
C GLU A 304 13.19 33.26 14.41
N ALA A 305 14.19 32.43 14.68
CA ALA A 305 15.28 32.15 13.75
C ALA A 305 14.83 31.39 12.49
N LEU A 306 13.77 30.56 12.60
CA LEU A 306 13.18 29.86 11.47
C LEU A 306 12.29 30.81 10.65
N LEU A 307 11.43 31.57 11.32
CA LEU A 307 10.55 32.57 10.68
C LEU A 307 11.33 33.60 9.87
N ALA A 308 12.52 34.02 10.33
CA ALA A 308 13.40 34.93 9.62
C ALA A 308 13.94 34.39 8.28
N ARG A 309 13.95 33.07 8.06
CA ARG A 309 14.43 32.40 6.84
C ARG A 309 13.31 31.88 5.95
N GLN A 310 12.11 31.78 6.48
CA GLN A 310 10.96 31.29 5.74
C GLN A 310 10.39 32.40 4.86
N GLN A 311 10.17 32.07 3.59
CA GLN A 311 9.42 32.92 2.66
C GLN A 311 8.19 32.16 2.21
N GLU A 312 7.04 32.74 2.41
CA GLU A 312 5.77 32.20 1.94
C GLU A 312 5.29 33.05 0.76
N LEU A 313 4.97 32.35 -0.35
CA LEU A 313 4.30 32.92 -1.50
C LEU A 313 2.90 32.30 -1.54
N ASP A 314 1.94 33.07 -1.06
CA ASP A 314 0.55 32.69 -1.22
C ASP A 314 0.12 32.97 -2.66
N LEU A 315 0.03 31.90 -3.42
CA LEU A 315 -0.41 31.89 -4.81
C LEU A 315 -1.73 31.15 -4.95
N PHE A 316 -2.56 31.28 -3.93
CA PHE A 316 -3.90 30.75 -3.94
C PHE A 316 -4.74 31.54 -4.94
N PHE A 317 -5.17 30.87 -6.02
CA PHE A 317 -6.07 31.44 -7.02
C PHE A 317 -7.50 31.02 -6.70
N LEU A 318 -8.35 31.98 -6.46
CA LEU A 318 -9.78 31.73 -6.46
C LEU A 318 -10.20 31.16 -7.84
N PRO A 319 -10.99 30.09 -7.88
CA PRO A 319 -11.55 29.61 -9.13
C PRO A 319 -12.34 30.75 -9.78
N VAL A 320 -11.86 31.26 -10.89
CA VAL A 320 -12.53 32.32 -11.64
C VAL A 320 -13.33 31.65 -12.74
N THR A 321 -14.59 32.06 -12.90
CA THR A 321 -15.34 31.76 -14.14
C THR A 321 -14.53 32.30 -15.30
N ALA A 322 -14.20 31.43 -16.26
CA ALA A 322 -13.68 31.88 -17.55
C ALA A 322 -14.74 32.76 -18.19
N GLN A 323 -14.75 34.05 -17.86
CA GLN A 323 -15.46 35.03 -18.66
C GLN A 323 -14.78 34.99 -20.02
N ALA A 324 -15.54 34.64 -21.03
CA ALA A 324 -15.11 34.70 -22.41
C ALA A 324 -14.47 36.06 -22.64
N GLN A 325 -13.16 36.08 -22.85
CA GLN A 325 -12.46 37.30 -23.32
C GLN A 325 -12.97 37.54 -24.73
N GLY A 326 -13.95 38.42 -24.90
CA GLY A 326 -14.31 38.80 -26.24
C GLY A 326 -15.60 39.60 -26.47
N ASP A 327 -16.57 39.71 -25.56
CA ASP A 327 -17.79 40.47 -25.83
C ASP A 327 -17.97 41.64 -24.83
N PRO A 328 -18.18 42.87 -25.35
CA PRO A 328 -18.29 44.07 -24.51
C PRO A 328 -19.69 44.35 -23.93
N VAL A 329 -20.64 43.42 -24.04
CA VAL A 329 -21.98 43.62 -23.48
C VAL A 329 -22.30 42.50 -22.50
N PRO A 330 -22.30 42.78 -21.18
CA PRO A 330 -22.74 41.80 -20.21
C PRO A 330 -24.26 41.51 -20.49
N PRO A 331 -24.68 40.23 -20.56
CA PRO A 331 -26.10 39.90 -20.59
C PRO A 331 -26.77 40.44 -19.33
N ALA A 332 -28.04 40.89 -19.46
CA ALA A 332 -28.80 41.53 -18.38
C ALA A 332 -28.94 40.62 -17.11
N ASP A 333 -28.78 39.31 -17.26
CA ASP A 333 -28.66 38.34 -16.19
C ASP A 333 -27.55 37.30 -16.57
N PRO A 334 -26.36 37.43 -16.03
CA PRO A 334 -25.34 36.38 -16.25
C PRO A 334 -25.82 35.06 -15.65
N PRO A 335 -25.70 33.91 -16.37
CA PRO A 335 -26.06 32.64 -15.82
C PRO A 335 -25.30 32.43 -14.51
N ALA A 336 -26.02 31.99 -13.47
CA ALA A 336 -25.40 31.72 -12.18
C ALA A 336 -24.22 30.74 -12.37
N ALA A 337 -23.09 31.03 -11.73
CA ALA A 337 -21.94 30.14 -11.79
C ALA A 337 -22.31 28.70 -11.36
N PRO A 338 -21.68 27.65 -11.93
CA PRO A 338 -21.97 26.28 -11.55
C PRO A 338 -21.88 26.08 -10.03
N LEU A 339 -22.75 25.28 -9.44
CA LEU A 339 -22.84 25.06 -7.99
C LEU A 339 -21.52 24.59 -7.39
N LEU A 340 -20.81 23.69 -8.07
CA LEU A 340 -19.48 23.23 -7.64
C LEU A 340 -18.48 24.39 -7.55
N LEU A 341 -18.47 25.28 -8.53
CA LEU A 341 -17.60 26.46 -8.54
C LEU A 341 -17.94 27.41 -7.40
N GLN A 342 -19.24 27.67 -7.16
CA GLN A 342 -19.69 28.49 -6.03
C GLN A 342 -19.24 27.89 -4.70
N LEU A 343 -19.36 26.55 -4.53
CA LEU A 343 -18.91 25.84 -3.35
C LEU A 343 -17.38 25.95 -3.16
N GLN A 344 -16.62 25.76 -4.23
CA GLN A 344 -15.16 25.91 -4.20
C GLN A 344 -14.74 27.34 -3.84
N GLN A 345 -15.41 28.36 -4.38
CA GLN A 345 -15.18 29.77 -4.04
C GLN A 345 -15.50 30.05 -2.58
N GLN A 346 -16.60 29.51 -2.07
CA GLN A 346 -17.01 29.67 -0.67
C GLN A 346 -16.05 28.97 0.31
N LEU A 347 -15.52 27.80 -0.06
CA LEU A 347 -14.47 27.12 0.72
C LEU A 347 -13.17 27.94 0.72
N ALA A 348 -12.82 28.51 -0.42
CA ALA A 348 -11.62 29.30 -0.58
C ALA A 348 -11.69 30.64 0.18
N ASP A 349 -12.82 31.34 0.11
CA ASP A 349 -13.07 32.62 0.76
C ASP A 349 -14.24 32.54 1.74
N ALA A 350 -13.97 32.04 2.95
CA ALA A 350 -14.99 31.94 3.99
C ALA A 350 -15.36 33.30 4.63
N ALA A 351 -14.61 34.38 4.34
CA ALA A 351 -14.91 35.70 4.89
C ALA A 351 -16.17 36.33 4.27
N ASN A 352 -16.53 35.89 3.07
CA ASN A 352 -17.69 36.39 2.31
C ASN A 352 -18.65 35.26 1.94
N PRO A 353 -19.39 34.65 2.88
CA PRO A 353 -20.33 33.60 2.57
C PRO A 353 -21.47 34.15 1.71
N CYS A 354 -21.54 33.74 0.45
CA CYS A 354 -22.65 34.02 -0.42
C CYS A 354 -23.65 32.86 -0.40
N PRO A 355 -24.96 33.12 -0.48
CA PRO A 355 -25.93 32.03 -0.64
C PRO A 355 -25.64 31.22 -1.90
N LEU A 356 -25.57 29.89 -1.79
CA LEU A 356 -25.38 29.02 -2.92
C LEU A 356 -26.66 28.98 -3.76
N MET A 357 -26.54 29.34 -5.02
CA MET A 357 -27.67 29.38 -5.96
C MET A 357 -27.54 28.23 -6.97
N ARG A 358 -28.49 27.31 -6.96
CA ARG A 358 -28.54 26.20 -7.91
C ARG A 358 -29.46 26.49 -9.06
N SER A 359 -28.97 26.44 -10.28
CA SER A 359 -29.80 26.35 -11.49
C SER A 359 -30.41 24.96 -11.65
N LEU A 360 -31.60 24.84 -12.18
CA LEU A 360 -32.22 23.55 -12.48
C LEU A 360 -31.45 22.76 -13.54
N GLN A 361 -30.66 23.43 -14.35
CA GLN A 361 -29.84 22.81 -15.40
C GLN A 361 -28.41 22.52 -14.95
N ASP A 362 -28.06 22.86 -13.71
CA ASP A 362 -26.70 22.66 -13.19
C ASP A 362 -26.47 21.20 -12.82
N THR A 363 -25.53 20.59 -13.50
CA THR A 363 -25.06 19.21 -13.30
C THR A 363 -23.64 19.14 -12.79
N SER A 364 -23.10 20.25 -12.26
CA SER A 364 -21.71 20.29 -11.75
C SER A 364 -21.49 19.49 -10.48
N LEU A 365 -22.56 19.24 -9.71
CA LEU A 365 -22.55 18.40 -8.51
C LEU A 365 -23.81 17.54 -8.47
N GLU A 366 -23.63 16.22 -8.51
CA GLU A 366 -24.73 15.25 -8.55
C GLU A 366 -24.59 14.23 -7.44
N PHE A 367 -25.72 13.81 -6.84
CA PHE A 367 -25.81 12.73 -5.87
C PHE A 367 -26.77 11.68 -6.39
N HIS A 368 -26.33 10.44 -6.47
CA HIS A 368 -27.09 9.31 -6.98
C HIS A 368 -27.32 8.28 -5.87
N GLY A 369 -28.58 8.08 -5.47
CA GLY A 369 -28.97 6.96 -4.60
C GLY A 369 -29.17 5.70 -5.44
N CYS A 370 -28.43 4.64 -5.14
CA CYS A 370 -28.43 3.40 -5.91
C CYS A 370 -28.85 2.20 -5.05
N PRO A 371 -29.70 1.28 -5.54
CA PRO A 371 -30.17 0.13 -4.78
C PRO A 371 -29.18 -1.05 -4.73
N GLY A 372 -27.89 -0.78 -4.72
CA GLY A 372 -26.84 -1.77 -4.58
C GLY A 372 -25.64 -1.55 -5.51
N PRO A 373 -24.51 -2.24 -5.23
CA PRO A 373 -23.23 -1.98 -5.90
C PRO A 373 -23.25 -2.17 -7.41
N LEU A 374 -23.87 -3.24 -7.91
CA LEU A 374 -23.97 -3.49 -9.36
C LEU A 374 -24.71 -2.35 -10.08
N ARG A 375 -25.86 -1.92 -9.54
CA ARG A 375 -26.63 -0.83 -10.14
C ARG A 375 -25.88 0.49 -10.05
N GLN A 376 -25.12 0.71 -9.00
CA GLN A 376 -24.25 1.87 -8.87
C GLN A 376 -23.23 1.94 -10.02
N VAL A 377 -22.52 0.84 -10.30
CA VAL A 377 -21.55 0.77 -11.42
C VAL A 377 -22.23 1.00 -12.78
N GLN A 378 -23.42 0.45 -12.99
CA GLN A 378 -24.19 0.69 -14.23
C GLN A 378 -24.56 2.17 -14.40
N ILE A 379 -25.06 2.82 -13.34
CA ILE A 379 -25.41 4.25 -13.37
C ILE A 379 -24.18 5.10 -13.65
N VAL A 380 -23.04 4.79 -13.01
CA VAL A 380 -21.78 5.50 -13.26
C VAL A 380 -21.37 5.36 -14.72
N ARG A 381 -21.34 4.15 -15.29
CA ARG A 381 -21.03 3.94 -16.71
C ARG A 381 -21.93 4.77 -17.63
N ASP A 382 -23.24 4.67 -17.43
CA ASP A 382 -24.22 5.35 -18.28
C ASP A 382 -24.07 6.88 -18.16
N ARG A 383 -23.81 7.39 -16.97
CA ARG A 383 -23.57 8.82 -16.75
C ARG A 383 -22.28 9.30 -17.42
N LEU A 384 -21.20 8.54 -17.34
CA LEU A 384 -19.94 8.86 -18.03
C LEU A 384 -20.11 8.89 -19.56
N LEU A 385 -20.85 7.96 -20.13
CA LEU A 385 -21.15 7.97 -21.55
C LEU A 385 -21.95 9.21 -21.96
N GLN A 386 -22.92 9.63 -21.14
CA GLN A 386 -23.71 10.87 -21.39
C GLN A 386 -22.79 12.11 -21.34
N LEU A 387 -21.86 12.20 -20.37
CA LEU A 387 -20.93 13.30 -20.26
C LEU A 387 -19.99 13.38 -21.46
N LEU A 388 -19.43 12.24 -21.89
CA LEU A 388 -18.57 12.17 -23.07
C LEU A 388 -19.31 12.51 -24.36
N ALA A 389 -20.59 12.16 -24.46
CA ALA A 389 -21.42 12.52 -25.62
C ALA A 389 -21.81 14.00 -25.62
N ALA A 390 -21.99 14.62 -24.44
CA ALA A 390 -22.38 16.02 -24.30
C ALA A 390 -21.22 16.98 -24.53
N ASP A 391 -19.98 16.59 -24.17
CA ASP A 391 -18.77 17.42 -24.30
C ASP A 391 -17.71 16.71 -25.16
N PRO A 392 -17.60 17.06 -26.46
CA PRO A 392 -16.60 16.48 -27.35
C PRO A 392 -15.14 16.77 -26.96
N SER A 393 -14.89 17.73 -26.08
CA SER A 393 -13.56 18.05 -25.57
C SER A 393 -13.14 17.19 -24.37
N LEU A 394 -14.08 16.45 -23.77
CA LEU A 394 -13.83 15.56 -22.65
C LEU A 394 -13.27 14.22 -23.17
N GLU A 395 -12.10 13.85 -22.67
CA GLU A 395 -11.48 12.58 -22.99
C GLU A 395 -11.57 11.60 -21.82
N PRO A 396 -11.53 10.27 -22.04
CA PRO A 396 -11.56 9.29 -20.93
C PRO A 396 -10.46 9.51 -19.87
N ARG A 397 -9.29 10.02 -20.26
CA ARG A 397 -8.20 10.35 -19.33
C ARG A 397 -8.48 11.54 -18.39
N ASP A 398 -9.49 12.36 -18.72
CA ASP A 398 -9.90 13.49 -17.90
C ASP A 398 -10.88 13.10 -16.78
N ILE A 399 -11.26 11.82 -16.76
CA ILE A 399 -12.25 11.26 -15.84
C ILE A 399 -11.55 10.36 -14.82
N LEU A 400 -11.89 10.57 -13.55
CA LEU A 400 -11.43 9.76 -12.43
C LEU A 400 -12.65 9.20 -11.69
N VAL A 401 -12.67 7.89 -11.47
CA VAL A 401 -13.62 7.20 -10.60
C VAL A 401 -12.87 6.68 -9.38
N MET A 402 -13.34 7.01 -8.20
CA MET A 402 -12.69 6.58 -6.95
C MET A 402 -13.65 5.81 -6.05
N THR A 403 -13.13 4.81 -5.35
CA THR A 403 -13.90 4.02 -4.37
C THR A 403 -13.02 3.67 -3.16
N PRO A 404 -13.57 3.61 -1.95
CA PRO A 404 -12.84 3.10 -0.78
C PRO A 404 -12.57 1.58 -0.86
N ASP A 405 -13.40 0.83 -1.60
CA ASP A 405 -13.28 -0.62 -1.77
C ASP A 405 -13.05 -0.99 -3.24
N VAL A 406 -11.80 -0.89 -3.69
CA VAL A 406 -11.42 -1.21 -5.08
C VAL A 406 -11.61 -2.70 -5.38
N ASP A 407 -11.25 -3.58 -4.45
CA ASP A 407 -11.29 -5.03 -4.66
C ASP A 407 -12.72 -5.57 -4.71
N GLY A 408 -13.62 -5.04 -3.87
CA GLY A 408 -15.04 -5.39 -3.89
C GLY A 408 -15.77 -4.93 -5.16
N PHE A 409 -15.40 -3.74 -5.67
CA PHE A 409 -15.99 -3.22 -6.91
C PHE A 409 -15.34 -3.78 -8.19
N ALA A 410 -14.09 -4.29 -8.15
CA ALA A 410 -13.36 -4.75 -9.32
C ALA A 410 -14.12 -5.75 -10.22
N PRO A 411 -14.73 -6.83 -9.70
CA PRO A 411 -15.48 -7.78 -10.52
C PRO A 411 -16.73 -7.15 -11.15
N LEU A 412 -17.41 -6.23 -10.45
CA LEU A 412 -18.59 -5.52 -10.95
C LEU A 412 -18.19 -4.54 -12.06
N LEU A 413 -17.10 -3.81 -11.86
CA LEU A 413 -16.55 -2.90 -12.86
C LEU A 413 -16.14 -3.67 -14.12
N ALA A 414 -15.43 -4.78 -13.97
CA ALA A 414 -15.04 -5.63 -15.10
C ALA A 414 -16.25 -6.14 -15.88
N SER A 415 -17.29 -6.60 -15.19
CA SER A 415 -18.52 -7.09 -15.82
C SER A 415 -19.26 -5.99 -16.58
N VAL A 416 -19.46 -4.81 -15.95
CA VAL A 416 -20.29 -3.75 -16.53
C VAL A 416 -19.56 -2.97 -17.64
N PHE A 417 -18.27 -2.65 -17.45
CA PHE A 417 -17.52 -1.88 -18.45
C PHE A 417 -17.04 -2.72 -19.64
N ALA A 418 -16.92 -4.05 -19.50
CA ALA A 418 -16.64 -4.94 -20.61
C ALA A 418 -17.88 -5.26 -21.46
N ASP A 419 -19.09 -4.97 -20.98
CA ASP A 419 -20.33 -5.23 -21.68
C ASP A 419 -20.59 -4.19 -22.79
N ARG A 420 -19.98 -4.47 -23.96
CA ARG A 420 -20.13 -3.65 -25.17
C ARG A 420 -21.50 -3.81 -25.83
N GLU A 421 -22.18 -4.94 -25.64
CA GLU A 421 -23.49 -5.21 -26.25
C GLU A 421 -24.57 -4.33 -25.65
N ALA A 422 -24.49 -4.06 -24.34
CA ALA A 422 -25.46 -3.22 -23.66
C ALA A 422 -25.44 -1.73 -24.09
N THR A 423 -24.31 -1.21 -24.55
CA THR A 423 -24.12 0.22 -24.82
C THR A 423 -23.73 0.52 -26.26
N GLY A 424 -23.22 -0.44 -27.02
CA GLY A 424 -22.65 -0.24 -28.35
C GLY A 424 -21.35 0.56 -28.36
N VAL A 425 -20.80 0.91 -27.20
CA VAL A 425 -19.59 1.74 -27.05
C VAL A 425 -18.54 1.00 -26.24
N ASP A 426 -17.29 1.04 -26.72
CA ASP A 426 -16.12 0.56 -25.99
C ASP A 426 -15.48 1.73 -25.26
N LEU A 427 -15.75 1.87 -23.96
CA LEU A 427 -15.13 2.87 -23.12
C LEU A 427 -13.79 2.32 -22.58
N PRO A 428 -12.64 2.85 -23.02
CA PRO A 428 -11.35 2.38 -22.50
C PRO A 428 -11.18 2.78 -21.04
N TRP A 429 -11.07 1.80 -20.17
CA TRP A 429 -10.94 2.00 -18.73
C TRP A 429 -9.79 1.19 -18.15
N ARG A 430 -9.31 1.61 -17.00
CA ARG A 430 -8.27 0.94 -16.27
C ARG A 430 -8.49 1.04 -14.76
N LEU A 431 -8.37 -0.10 -14.09
CA LEU A 431 -8.37 -0.19 -12.64
C LEU A 431 -6.91 -0.08 -12.15
N THR A 432 -6.67 0.83 -11.21
CA THR A 432 -5.41 1.02 -10.52
C THR A 432 -5.58 0.71 -9.03
N ASP A 433 -4.49 0.63 -8.30
CA ASP A 433 -4.49 0.39 -6.84
C ASP A 433 -5.14 -0.94 -6.42
N ARG A 434 -5.16 -1.90 -7.34
CA ARG A 434 -5.57 -3.25 -7.05
C ARG A 434 -4.39 -4.04 -6.50
N SER A 435 -4.59 -4.79 -5.42
CA SER A 435 -3.55 -5.69 -4.93
C SER A 435 -3.24 -6.77 -6.00
N GLN A 436 -1.97 -7.14 -6.12
CA GLN A 436 -1.56 -8.18 -7.08
C GLN A 436 -2.24 -9.53 -6.79
N GLN A 437 -2.70 -9.72 -5.58
CA GLN A 437 -3.42 -10.91 -5.12
C GLN A 437 -4.87 -10.98 -5.59
N SER A 438 -5.48 -9.85 -5.90
CA SER A 438 -6.89 -9.79 -6.28
C SER A 438 -7.14 -10.26 -7.72
N GLU A 439 -6.11 -10.33 -8.56
CA GLU A 439 -6.20 -10.94 -9.88
C GLU A 439 -6.14 -12.47 -9.79
N ALA A 440 -6.92 -13.16 -10.61
CA ALA A 440 -6.96 -14.61 -10.68
C ALA A 440 -5.71 -15.16 -11.39
N GLY A 441 -4.52 -14.93 -10.81
CA GLY A 441 -3.21 -15.23 -11.37
C GLY A 441 -2.41 -16.22 -10.54
N ILE A 442 -1.10 -16.27 -10.84
CA ILE A 442 -0.13 -17.16 -10.19
C ILE A 442 0.03 -16.78 -8.71
N ALA A 443 0.08 -15.48 -8.39
CA ALA A 443 0.24 -14.98 -7.03
C ALA A 443 -0.89 -15.48 -6.11
N ARG A 444 -2.13 -15.31 -6.53
CA ARG A 444 -3.30 -15.81 -5.80
C ARG A 444 -3.31 -17.32 -5.64
N THR A 445 -2.93 -18.03 -6.71
CA THR A 445 -2.86 -19.50 -6.68
C THR A 445 -1.78 -19.99 -5.71
N LEU A 446 -0.60 -19.36 -5.72
CA LEU A 446 0.50 -19.67 -4.79
C LEU A 446 0.08 -19.46 -3.34
N LEU A 447 -0.54 -18.31 -3.03
CA LEU A 447 -1.06 -18.02 -1.69
C LEU A 447 -2.15 -19.02 -1.29
N GLY A 448 -3.01 -19.42 -2.22
CA GLY A 448 -4.00 -20.48 -2.01
C GLY A 448 -3.35 -21.82 -1.64
N LEU A 449 -2.30 -22.23 -2.35
CA LEU A 449 -1.53 -23.44 -2.04
C LEU A 449 -0.90 -23.38 -0.65
N LEU A 450 -0.29 -22.26 -0.28
CA LEU A 450 0.32 -22.07 1.03
C LEU A 450 -0.72 -22.10 2.16
N ARG A 451 -1.87 -21.45 1.97
CA ARG A 451 -2.98 -21.46 2.95
C ARG A 451 -3.53 -22.88 3.14
N VAL A 452 -3.75 -23.61 2.04
CA VAL A 452 -4.20 -25.02 2.10
C VAL A 452 -3.15 -25.93 2.73
N ALA A 453 -1.86 -25.66 2.51
CA ALA A 453 -0.78 -26.40 3.17
C ALA A 453 -0.74 -26.16 4.69
N GLY A 454 -1.05 -24.95 5.13
CA GLY A 454 -1.13 -24.58 6.56
C GLY A 454 -2.37 -25.08 7.28
N ASP A 455 -3.37 -25.59 6.55
CA ASP A 455 -4.64 -26.10 7.07
C ASP A 455 -4.95 -27.49 6.49
N ARG A 456 -6.17 -27.97 6.69
CA ARG A 456 -6.63 -29.25 6.15
C ARG A 456 -6.98 -29.13 4.67
N LEU A 457 -6.55 -30.09 3.86
CA LEU A 457 -7.02 -30.20 2.49
C LEU A 457 -8.46 -30.72 2.48
N THR A 458 -9.45 -29.83 2.44
CA THR A 458 -10.86 -30.19 2.29
C THR A 458 -11.23 -30.32 0.80
N ALA A 459 -12.40 -30.95 0.52
CA ALA A 459 -12.90 -31.05 -0.85
C ALA A 459 -13.09 -29.68 -1.48
N THR A 460 -13.65 -28.69 -0.75
CA THR A 460 -13.83 -27.30 -1.22
C THR A 460 -12.48 -26.59 -1.47
N ALA A 461 -11.48 -26.82 -0.60
CA ALA A 461 -10.16 -26.25 -0.79
C ALA A 461 -9.47 -26.80 -2.05
N LEU A 462 -9.59 -28.11 -2.31
CA LEU A 462 -9.08 -28.71 -3.53
C LEU A 462 -9.80 -28.19 -4.77
N GLU A 463 -11.14 -28.08 -4.73
CA GLU A 463 -11.95 -27.52 -5.81
C GLU A 463 -11.49 -26.10 -6.15
N GLY A 464 -11.29 -25.23 -5.16
CA GLY A 464 -10.77 -23.87 -5.38
C GLY A 464 -9.37 -23.84 -6.01
N LEU A 465 -8.49 -24.81 -5.72
CA LEU A 465 -7.20 -24.94 -6.39
C LEU A 465 -7.34 -25.40 -7.85
N LEU A 466 -8.27 -26.34 -8.13
CA LEU A 466 -8.53 -26.83 -9.49
C LEU A 466 -9.17 -25.77 -10.41
N GLU A 467 -9.90 -24.81 -9.84
CA GLU A 467 -10.47 -23.67 -10.56
C GLU A 467 -9.43 -22.60 -10.95
N ALA A 468 -8.21 -22.66 -10.42
CA ALA A 468 -7.16 -21.69 -10.70
C ALA A 468 -6.73 -21.76 -12.18
N GLN A 469 -6.98 -20.68 -12.94
CA GLN A 469 -6.68 -20.60 -14.36
C GLN A 469 -5.21 -20.91 -14.71
N PRO A 470 -4.19 -20.45 -13.95
CA PRO A 470 -2.80 -20.78 -14.23
C PRO A 470 -2.51 -22.27 -14.19
N LEU A 471 -3.13 -23.02 -13.26
CA LEU A 471 -3.00 -24.47 -13.20
C LEU A 471 -3.74 -25.16 -14.35
N GLN A 472 -4.96 -24.70 -14.68
CA GLN A 472 -5.71 -25.22 -15.83
C GLN A 472 -4.91 -25.05 -17.14
N GLY A 473 -4.36 -23.86 -17.39
CA GLY A 473 -3.56 -23.59 -18.56
C GLY A 473 -2.32 -24.46 -18.64
N ARG A 474 -1.58 -24.64 -17.54
CA ARG A 474 -0.36 -25.46 -17.47
C ARG A 474 -0.60 -26.93 -17.76
N PHE A 475 -1.72 -27.48 -17.25
CA PHE A 475 -2.05 -28.91 -17.39
C PHE A 475 -3.02 -29.20 -18.55
N GLY A 476 -3.32 -28.23 -19.39
CA GLY A 476 -4.18 -28.36 -20.56
C GLY A 476 -5.62 -28.75 -20.22
N LEU A 477 -6.17 -28.19 -19.15
CA LEU A 477 -7.54 -28.41 -18.67
C LEU A 477 -8.45 -27.23 -19.06
N THR A 478 -9.69 -27.54 -19.38
CA THR A 478 -10.76 -26.58 -19.62
C THR A 478 -11.69 -26.50 -18.40
N ALA A 479 -12.52 -25.47 -18.30
CA ALA A 479 -13.49 -25.36 -17.22
C ALA A 479 -14.48 -26.57 -17.16
N PRO A 480 -14.97 -27.11 -18.28
CA PRO A 480 -15.73 -28.38 -18.27
C PRO A 480 -14.92 -29.57 -17.73
N ASP A 481 -13.62 -29.68 -18.07
CA ASP A 481 -12.76 -30.75 -17.54
C ASP A 481 -12.66 -30.68 -16.01
N VAL A 482 -12.54 -29.47 -15.45
CA VAL A 482 -12.47 -29.25 -13.99
C VAL A 482 -13.79 -29.62 -13.32
N THR A 483 -14.92 -29.24 -13.92
CA THR A 483 -16.25 -29.61 -13.40
C THR A 483 -16.41 -31.12 -13.36
N GLU A 484 -16.01 -31.82 -14.42
CA GLU A 484 -16.07 -33.28 -14.48
C GLU A 484 -15.11 -33.96 -13.49
N LEU A 485 -13.87 -33.42 -13.36
CA LEU A 485 -12.89 -33.87 -12.36
C LEU A 485 -13.44 -33.74 -10.94
N ASN A 486 -14.08 -32.63 -10.58
CA ASN A 486 -14.69 -32.44 -9.27
C ASN A 486 -15.79 -33.50 -9.01
N GLN A 487 -16.62 -33.80 -10.00
CA GLN A 487 -17.61 -34.87 -9.89
C GLN A 487 -16.95 -36.26 -9.72
N VAL A 488 -15.86 -36.51 -10.44
CA VAL A 488 -15.09 -37.75 -10.31
C VAL A 488 -14.49 -37.87 -8.91
N LEU A 489 -13.90 -36.84 -8.37
CA LEU A 489 -13.36 -36.81 -7.00
C LEU A 489 -14.43 -37.11 -5.95
N GLN A 490 -15.60 -36.51 -6.08
CA GLN A 490 -16.73 -36.75 -5.18
C GLN A 490 -17.24 -38.20 -5.26
N ARG A 491 -17.43 -38.72 -6.49
CA ARG A 491 -17.87 -40.11 -6.73
C ARG A 491 -16.82 -41.13 -6.29
N SER A 492 -15.54 -40.82 -6.47
CA SER A 492 -14.42 -41.63 -6.02
C SER A 492 -14.22 -41.59 -4.50
N GLY A 493 -14.97 -40.74 -3.79
CA GLY A 493 -15.02 -40.72 -2.35
C GLY A 493 -14.01 -39.81 -1.69
N PHE A 494 -13.41 -38.84 -2.38
CA PHE A 494 -12.59 -37.79 -1.73
C PHE A 494 -13.43 -36.99 -0.73
N ARG A 495 -12.88 -36.76 0.46
CA ARG A 495 -13.50 -35.93 1.50
C ARG A 495 -12.52 -34.86 2.04
N TRP A 496 -11.40 -35.31 2.57
CA TRP A 496 -10.36 -34.42 3.11
C TRP A 496 -9.05 -35.19 3.35
N GLY A 497 -7.97 -34.44 3.48
CA GLY A 497 -6.65 -34.97 3.81
C GLY A 497 -5.80 -35.36 2.59
N LEU A 498 -4.52 -35.20 2.75
CA LEU A 498 -3.54 -35.49 1.69
C LEU A 498 -3.29 -37.00 1.58
N ASP A 499 -3.16 -37.65 2.75
CA ASP A 499 -2.86 -39.09 2.89
C ASP A 499 -3.35 -39.61 4.23
N GLY A 500 -2.97 -40.89 4.56
CA GLY A 500 -3.34 -41.54 5.80
C GLY A 500 -2.71 -40.93 7.04
N ASN A 501 -1.56 -40.25 6.93
CA ASN A 501 -0.89 -39.64 8.09
C ASN A 501 -1.75 -38.53 8.71
N GLU A 502 -2.39 -37.73 7.88
CA GLU A 502 -3.33 -36.67 8.36
C GLU A 502 -4.59 -37.24 9.00
N ARG A 503 -4.92 -38.47 8.70
CA ARG A 503 -6.15 -39.13 9.09
C ARG A 503 -5.96 -40.17 10.18
N GLY A 504 -4.86 -40.07 10.94
CA GLY A 504 -4.58 -40.99 12.05
C GLY A 504 -4.22 -42.44 11.63
N GLY A 505 -3.66 -42.57 10.42
CA GLY A 505 -3.22 -43.84 9.85
C GLY A 505 -4.20 -44.47 8.84
N ASP A 506 -5.43 -43.95 8.72
CA ASP A 506 -6.41 -44.42 7.73
C ASP A 506 -6.34 -43.60 6.44
N PRO A 507 -5.89 -44.15 5.30
CA PRO A 507 -5.82 -43.46 4.04
C PRO A 507 -7.18 -43.23 3.37
N THR A 508 -8.24 -43.90 3.82
CA THR A 508 -9.57 -43.87 3.20
C THR A 508 -10.09 -42.42 3.09
N HIS A 509 -10.62 -42.06 1.92
CA HIS A 509 -11.14 -40.73 1.61
C HIS A 509 -10.08 -39.58 1.50
N SER A 510 -8.78 -39.88 1.56
CA SER A 510 -7.71 -38.94 1.28
C SER A 510 -7.48 -38.76 -0.23
N LEU A 511 -6.73 -37.71 -0.61
CA LEU A 511 -6.34 -37.49 -2.00
C LEU A 511 -5.47 -38.64 -2.54
N ALA A 512 -4.52 -39.14 -1.74
CA ALA A 512 -3.68 -40.26 -2.09
C ALA A 512 -4.53 -41.52 -2.43
N TRP A 513 -5.47 -41.85 -1.56
CA TRP A 513 -6.34 -42.96 -1.74
C TRP A 513 -7.22 -42.87 -3.01
N VAL A 514 -7.73 -41.68 -3.33
CA VAL A 514 -8.50 -41.44 -4.55
C VAL A 514 -7.62 -41.56 -5.80
N ILE A 515 -6.40 -41.03 -5.78
CA ILE A 515 -5.44 -41.20 -6.89
C ILE A 515 -5.19 -42.70 -7.13
N ASP A 516 -4.96 -43.49 -6.08
CA ASP A 516 -4.74 -44.93 -6.20
C ASP A 516 -5.97 -45.65 -6.81
N ARG A 517 -7.19 -45.28 -6.42
CA ARG A 517 -8.44 -45.83 -6.98
C ARG A 517 -8.60 -45.52 -8.46
N LEU A 518 -8.28 -44.28 -8.89
CA LEU A 518 -8.34 -43.88 -10.29
C LEU A 518 -7.27 -44.58 -11.13
N LEU A 519 -6.05 -44.74 -10.60
CA LEU A 519 -4.96 -45.49 -11.24
C LEU A 519 -5.30 -46.97 -11.40
N LEU A 520 -5.87 -47.58 -10.36
CA LEU A 520 -6.29 -48.97 -10.41
C LEU A 520 -7.38 -49.24 -11.45
N ALA A 521 -8.29 -48.28 -11.64
CA ALA A 521 -9.34 -48.36 -12.65
C ALA A 521 -8.82 -48.32 -14.09
N LEU A 522 -7.61 -47.81 -14.33
CA LEU A 522 -6.97 -47.84 -15.67
C LEU A 522 -6.37 -49.18 -16.01
N VAL A 523 -6.02 -50.01 -15.03
CA VAL A 523 -5.29 -51.30 -15.25
C VAL A 523 -6.11 -52.52 -14.87
N LEU A 524 -7.13 -52.37 -14.07
CA LEU A 524 -8.01 -53.47 -13.66
C LEU A 524 -9.31 -53.48 -14.45
N PRO A 525 -9.84 -54.67 -14.80
CA PRO A 525 -11.15 -54.76 -15.45
C PRO A 525 -12.25 -54.27 -14.49
N GLU A 526 -13.37 -53.81 -15.04
CA GLU A 526 -14.56 -53.36 -14.30
C GLU A 526 -15.29 -54.54 -13.58
N THR A 527 -14.57 -55.32 -12.83
CA THR A 527 -15.16 -56.39 -12.02
C THR A 527 -15.28 -55.95 -10.57
N PRO A 528 -16.40 -56.19 -9.91
CA PRO A 528 -16.55 -55.87 -8.49
C PRO A 528 -15.55 -56.69 -7.65
N GLY A 529 -14.74 -56.00 -6.87
CA GLY A 529 -13.76 -56.62 -5.98
C GLY A 529 -12.76 -55.62 -5.40
N LEU A 530 -11.98 -56.08 -4.44
CA LEU A 530 -10.87 -55.32 -3.87
C LEU A 530 -9.57 -55.69 -4.58
N ALA A 531 -8.80 -54.71 -4.97
CA ALA A 531 -7.44 -54.89 -5.44
C ALA A 531 -6.50 -55.32 -4.30
N PRO A 532 -5.29 -55.83 -4.59
CA PRO A 532 -4.27 -56.04 -3.57
C PRO A 532 -4.08 -54.76 -2.75
N GLY A 533 -4.09 -54.86 -1.43
CA GLY A 533 -4.06 -53.70 -0.53
C GLY A 533 -5.44 -53.21 -0.05
N GLY A 534 -6.54 -53.89 -0.48
CA GLY A 534 -7.89 -53.56 0.02
C GLY A 534 -8.54 -52.33 -0.59
N VAL A 535 -8.04 -51.84 -1.72
CA VAL A 535 -8.54 -50.62 -2.41
C VAL A 535 -9.43 -51.04 -3.57
N ALA A 536 -10.65 -50.47 -3.66
CA ALA A 536 -11.55 -50.71 -4.79
C ALA A 536 -11.25 -49.72 -5.93
N PRO A 537 -11.13 -50.14 -7.19
CA PRO A 537 -10.97 -49.25 -8.33
C PRO A 537 -12.19 -48.33 -8.48
N ALA A 538 -11.97 -47.11 -9.00
CA ALA A 538 -13.02 -46.14 -9.27
C ALA A 538 -12.83 -45.56 -10.69
N ALA A 539 -13.73 -45.94 -11.62
CA ALA A 539 -13.67 -45.47 -12.99
C ALA A 539 -13.90 -43.94 -13.09
N SER A 540 -13.08 -43.27 -13.86
CA SER A 540 -13.23 -41.86 -14.11
C SER A 540 -14.42 -41.52 -15.03
N GLY A 541 -14.76 -42.44 -15.93
CA GLY A 541 -15.73 -42.21 -17.01
C GLY A 541 -15.18 -41.39 -18.18
N ALA A 542 -13.98 -40.88 -18.12
CA ALA A 542 -13.30 -40.14 -19.16
C ALA A 542 -12.34 -41.04 -19.96
N ASP A 543 -11.89 -40.59 -21.13
CA ASP A 543 -10.86 -41.27 -21.90
C ASP A 543 -9.50 -41.27 -21.17
N LEU A 544 -8.59 -42.10 -21.66
CA LEU A 544 -7.29 -42.33 -21.04
C LEU A 544 -6.43 -41.03 -21.01
N GLU A 545 -6.47 -40.24 -22.05
CA GLU A 545 -5.67 -39.01 -22.15
C GLU A 545 -6.13 -37.98 -21.13
N ARG A 546 -7.43 -37.76 -21.02
CA ARG A 546 -8.02 -36.81 -20.06
C ARG A 546 -7.79 -37.29 -18.62
N THR A 547 -8.01 -38.56 -18.35
CA THR A 547 -7.72 -39.16 -17.03
C THR A 547 -6.25 -39.02 -16.67
N GLY A 548 -5.35 -39.16 -17.66
CA GLY A 548 -3.91 -38.94 -17.48
C GLY A 548 -3.55 -37.54 -17.10
N ARG A 549 -4.16 -36.51 -17.74
CA ARG A 549 -3.97 -35.10 -17.36
C ARG A 549 -4.47 -34.83 -15.94
N TRP A 550 -5.62 -35.33 -15.56
CA TRP A 550 -6.15 -35.21 -14.20
C TRP A 550 -5.23 -35.81 -13.13
N LEU A 551 -4.79 -37.05 -13.36
CA LEU A 551 -3.88 -37.77 -12.45
C LEU A 551 -2.51 -37.03 -12.36
N HIS A 552 -2.02 -36.48 -13.46
CA HIS A 552 -0.80 -35.69 -13.44
C HIS A 552 -0.97 -34.47 -12.54
N LEU A 553 -2.00 -33.65 -12.74
CA LEU A 553 -2.28 -32.50 -11.86
C LEU A 553 -2.45 -32.88 -10.39
N LEU A 554 -3.30 -33.89 -10.10
CA LEU A 554 -3.56 -34.33 -8.73
C LEU A 554 -2.29 -34.82 -8.03
N THR A 555 -1.45 -35.58 -8.76
CA THR A 555 -0.16 -36.09 -8.24
C THR A 555 0.82 -34.95 -7.95
N ARG A 556 0.89 -33.94 -8.85
CA ARG A 556 1.75 -32.76 -8.61
C ARG A 556 1.24 -31.90 -7.44
N LEU A 557 -0.06 -31.68 -7.34
CA LEU A 557 -0.67 -30.97 -6.20
C LEU A 557 -0.41 -31.70 -4.88
N ARG A 558 -0.61 -33.04 -4.86
CA ARG A 558 -0.29 -33.88 -3.68
C ARG A 558 1.18 -33.74 -3.28
N HIS A 559 2.09 -33.81 -4.24
CA HIS A 559 3.53 -33.65 -3.99
C HIS A 559 3.84 -32.30 -3.35
N TRP A 560 3.40 -31.21 -3.99
CA TRP A 560 3.72 -29.86 -3.51
C TRP A 560 3.05 -29.51 -2.20
N LEU A 561 1.79 -29.87 -2.00
CA LEU A 561 1.14 -29.69 -0.69
C LEU A 561 1.86 -30.47 0.41
N GLY A 562 2.38 -31.67 0.11
CA GLY A 562 3.24 -32.42 1.03
C GLY A 562 4.54 -31.71 1.36
N GLN A 563 5.22 -31.12 0.36
CA GLN A 563 6.44 -30.34 0.54
C GLN A 563 6.18 -29.03 1.31
N LEU A 564 5.11 -28.30 0.99
CA LEU A 564 4.75 -27.05 1.65
C LEU A 564 4.36 -27.22 3.12
N ARG A 565 3.94 -28.41 3.55
CA ARG A 565 3.66 -28.73 4.96
C ARG A 565 4.90 -28.95 5.82
N GLN A 566 6.04 -29.17 5.18
CA GLN A 566 7.29 -29.34 5.91
C GLN A 566 7.83 -27.96 6.33
N PRO A 567 7.95 -27.69 7.63
CA PRO A 567 8.59 -26.46 8.09
C PRO A 567 10.04 -26.38 7.59
N GLY A 568 10.56 -25.18 7.41
CA GLY A 568 11.92 -25.00 6.89
C GLY A 568 12.46 -23.59 7.18
N SER A 569 13.78 -23.43 7.04
CA SER A 569 14.40 -22.11 7.11
C SER A 569 13.99 -21.25 5.90
N SER A 570 14.23 -19.92 5.98
CA SER A 570 13.98 -19.00 4.87
C SER A 570 14.64 -19.45 3.56
N ALA A 571 15.88 -19.93 3.62
CA ALA A 571 16.62 -20.44 2.46
C ALA A 571 15.96 -21.69 1.85
N VAL A 572 15.51 -22.63 2.68
CA VAL A 572 14.80 -23.84 2.22
C VAL A 572 13.48 -23.48 1.57
N TRP A 573 12.73 -22.54 2.15
CA TRP A 573 11.49 -22.05 1.58
C TRP A 573 11.69 -21.32 0.24
N ALA A 574 12.72 -20.49 0.11
CA ALA A 574 12.99 -19.79 -1.14
C ALA A 574 13.24 -20.76 -2.29
N VAL A 575 14.09 -21.78 -2.08
CA VAL A 575 14.35 -22.83 -3.09
C VAL A 575 13.05 -23.58 -3.42
N ARG A 576 12.32 -24.01 -2.39
CA ARG A 576 11.06 -24.77 -2.55
C ARG A 576 10.02 -23.99 -3.35
N LEU A 577 9.87 -22.68 -3.09
CA LEU A 577 8.93 -21.82 -3.81
C LEU A 577 9.36 -21.60 -5.26
N GLN A 578 10.66 -21.42 -5.53
CA GLN A 578 11.17 -21.28 -6.88
C GLN A 578 10.97 -22.54 -7.71
N GLU A 579 11.23 -23.71 -7.13
CA GLU A 579 10.99 -25.00 -7.78
C GLU A 579 9.48 -25.24 -8.04
N LEU A 580 8.62 -24.88 -7.06
CA LEU A 580 7.17 -24.95 -7.20
C LEU A 580 6.67 -24.07 -8.35
N LEU A 581 7.16 -22.82 -8.43
CA LEU A 581 6.77 -21.89 -9.50
C LEU A 581 7.11 -22.46 -10.87
N LEU A 582 8.31 -23.04 -11.03
CA LEU A 582 8.74 -23.65 -12.29
C LEU A 582 7.89 -24.88 -12.64
N ASP A 583 7.58 -25.73 -11.70
CA ASP A 583 6.88 -26.99 -11.93
C ASP A 583 5.39 -26.80 -12.20
N LEU A 584 4.69 -26.07 -11.33
CA LEU A 584 3.23 -25.89 -11.42
C LEU A 584 2.80 -24.83 -12.42
N PHE A 585 3.66 -23.85 -12.73
CA PHE A 585 3.27 -22.72 -13.59
C PHE A 585 4.14 -22.59 -14.86
N GLY A 586 5.32 -23.21 -14.89
CA GLY A 586 6.20 -23.21 -16.06
C GLY A 586 6.58 -21.79 -16.51
N ASP A 587 6.19 -21.43 -17.74
CA ASP A 587 6.41 -20.09 -18.32
C ASP A 587 5.36 -19.05 -17.88
N GLY A 588 4.36 -19.44 -17.10
CA GLY A 588 3.29 -18.59 -16.58
C GLY A 588 2.14 -18.29 -17.56
N GLY A 589 2.24 -18.67 -18.81
CA GLY A 589 1.20 -18.47 -19.81
C GLY A 589 0.69 -17.02 -19.87
N THR A 590 -0.60 -16.81 -19.71
CA THR A 590 -1.22 -15.46 -19.71
C THR A 590 -0.83 -14.61 -18.50
N ALA A 591 -0.36 -15.24 -17.41
CA ALA A 591 0.09 -14.58 -16.18
C ALA A 591 1.62 -14.56 -16.04
N ALA A 592 2.38 -14.76 -17.11
CA ALA A 592 3.86 -14.79 -17.13
C ALA A 592 4.52 -13.54 -16.51
N TRP A 593 3.85 -12.41 -16.60
CA TRP A 593 4.31 -11.15 -16.03
C TRP A 593 4.40 -11.14 -14.49
N GLU A 594 3.67 -12.05 -13.80
CA GLU A 594 3.72 -12.19 -12.34
C GLU A 594 4.97 -12.93 -11.85
N LEU A 595 5.55 -13.82 -12.66
CA LEU A 595 6.71 -14.64 -12.25
C LEU A 595 7.91 -13.82 -11.79
N PRO A 596 8.38 -12.79 -12.52
CA PRO A 596 9.49 -11.95 -12.06
C PRO A 596 9.18 -11.20 -10.75
N LEU A 597 7.92 -10.80 -10.53
CA LEU A 597 7.49 -10.12 -9.31
C LEU A 597 7.51 -11.07 -8.13
N LEU A 598 7.00 -12.29 -8.29
CA LEU A 598 7.03 -13.33 -7.27
C LEU A 598 8.47 -13.74 -6.92
N GLN A 599 9.33 -13.88 -7.93
CA GLN A 599 10.75 -14.18 -7.71
C GLN A 599 11.45 -13.06 -6.95
N ALA A 600 11.17 -11.79 -7.28
CA ALA A 600 11.70 -10.64 -6.56
C ALA A 600 11.21 -10.64 -5.11
N ALA A 601 9.91 -10.83 -4.87
CA ALA A 601 9.33 -10.90 -3.53
C ALA A 601 9.96 -12.03 -2.68
N ILE A 602 10.18 -13.22 -3.26
CA ILE A 602 10.84 -14.34 -2.58
C ILE A 602 12.29 -14.00 -2.23
N ASN A 603 13.02 -13.36 -3.12
CA ASN A 603 14.41 -12.98 -2.88
C ASN A 603 14.51 -11.86 -1.83
N ASP A 604 13.65 -10.86 -1.89
CA ASP A 604 13.65 -9.72 -0.96
C ASP A 604 13.40 -10.17 0.48
N TRP A 605 12.41 -11.04 0.72
CA TRP A 605 12.19 -11.53 2.08
C TRP A 605 13.26 -12.52 2.55
N GLN A 606 13.86 -13.30 1.66
CA GLN A 606 15.00 -14.15 2.00
C GLN A 606 16.21 -13.32 2.43
N GLU A 607 16.48 -12.23 1.72
CA GLU A 607 17.54 -11.28 2.08
C GLU A 607 17.26 -10.61 3.43
N ALA A 608 16.01 -10.17 3.64
CA ALA A 608 15.56 -9.59 4.90
C ALA A 608 15.69 -10.54 6.09
N ALA A 609 15.35 -11.81 5.92
CA ALA A 609 15.50 -12.83 6.95
C ALA A 609 16.99 -13.14 7.28
N GLY A 610 17.90 -12.89 6.33
CA GLY A 610 19.32 -13.23 6.44
C GLY A 610 19.60 -14.71 6.18
N GLN A 611 20.76 -14.99 5.56
CA GLN A 611 21.15 -16.35 5.16
C GLN A 611 21.38 -17.30 6.34
N ALA A 612 21.73 -16.79 7.50
CA ALA A 612 22.08 -17.56 8.69
C ALA A 612 20.97 -17.65 9.73
N ASN A 613 19.73 -17.23 9.38
CA ASN A 613 18.63 -17.24 10.32
C ASN A 613 18.19 -18.70 10.63
N PRO A 614 18.27 -19.16 11.87
CA PRO A 614 17.98 -20.54 12.26
C PRO A 614 16.47 -20.80 12.40
N LEU A 615 15.61 -19.78 12.27
CA LEU A 615 14.18 -19.90 12.49
C LEU A 615 13.54 -20.81 11.44
N VAL A 616 12.73 -21.73 11.92
CA VAL A 616 11.97 -22.67 11.10
C VAL A 616 10.55 -22.13 10.92
N LEU A 617 10.21 -21.78 9.68
CA LEU A 617 8.94 -21.17 9.31
C LEU A 617 7.90 -22.20 8.91
N GLU A 618 6.67 -21.99 9.33
CA GLU A 618 5.51 -22.75 8.86
C GLU A 618 4.91 -22.13 7.59
N ALA A 619 4.17 -22.92 6.82
CA ALA A 619 3.49 -22.47 5.59
C ALA A 619 2.61 -21.23 5.81
N ALA A 620 1.91 -21.16 6.93
CA ALA A 620 1.05 -20.04 7.28
C ALA A 620 1.84 -18.72 7.46
N VAL A 621 3.06 -18.79 8.01
CA VAL A 621 3.95 -17.63 8.15
C VAL A 621 4.45 -17.16 6.78
N VAL A 622 4.85 -18.12 5.93
CA VAL A 622 5.32 -17.80 4.57
C VAL A 622 4.18 -17.22 3.72
N ALA A 623 2.96 -17.73 3.90
CA ALA A 623 1.77 -17.15 3.26
C ALA A 623 1.54 -15.68 3.70
N ALA A 624 1.63 -15.40 5.00
CA ALA A 624 1.47 -14.04 5.52
C ALA A 624 2.57 -13.08 5.02
N LEU A 625 3.83 -13.55 4.97
CA LEU A 625 4.95 -12.80 4.41
C LEU A 625 4.76 -12.41 2.95
N LEU A 626 4.41 -13.38 2.11
CA LEU A 626 4.16 -13.12 0.70
C LEU A 626 2.91 -12.29 0.49
N ASP A 627 1.86 -12.51 1.29
CA ASP A 627 0.63 -11.74 1.28
C ASP A 627 0.92 -10.24 1.48
N GLU A 628 1.72 -9.91 2.49
CA GLU A 628 2.12 -8.53 2.80
C GLU A 628 2.93 -7.90 1.66
N GLN A 629 3.90 -8.63 1.09
CA GLN A 629 4.72 -8.10 0.00
C GLN A 629 3.95 -7.92 -1.31
N LEU A 630 3.03 -8.82 -1.61
CA LEU A 630 2.20 -8.76 -2.81
C LEU A 630 1.02 -7.79 -2.68
N ALA A 631 0.66 -7.38 -1.44
CA ALA A 631 -0.31 -6.31 -1.21
C ALA A 631 0.23 -4.93 -1.57
N ILE A 632 1.55 -4.76 -1.61
CA ILE A 632 2.18 -3.49 -1.99
C ILE A 632 1.96 -3.26 -3.49
N ASP A 633 1.23 -2.20 -3.82
CA ASP A 633 1.08 -1.78 -5.22
C ASP A 633 2.46 -1.43 -5.81
N SER A 634 2.88 -2.16 -6.82
CA SER A 634 4.17 -1.90 -7.49
C SER A 634 4.20 -0.57 -8.26
N GLY A 635 3.08 0.15 -8.34
CA GLY A 635 2.96 1.44 -9.04
C GLY A 635 3.33 1.43 -10.53
N ARG A 636 3.60 0.26 -11.09
CA ARG A 636 4.10 0.09 -12.47
C ARG A 636 3.02 0.19 -13.53
N PHE A 637 1.75 0.12 -13.14
CA PHE A 637 0.66 0.18 -14.09
C PHE A 637 0.30 1.64 -14.39
N GLY A 638 0.56 2.03 -15.63
CA GLY A 638 0.56 3.40 -16.12
C GLY A 638 -0.73 4.19 -15.86
N HIS A 639 -0.68 5.06 -14.88
CA HIS A 639 -1.63 6.16 -14.79
C HIS A 639 -1.58 7.01 -16.08
N ARG A 640 -2.75 7.48 -16.54
CA ARG A 640 -2.89 8.35 -17.72
C ARG A 640 -2.45 7.73 -19.05
N SER A 641 -2.86 6.48 -19.29
CA SER A 641 -2.64 5.80 -20.58
C SER A 641 -3.64 6.20 -21.68
N GLY A 642 -4.36 7.34 -21.53
CA GLY A 642 -5.45 7.74 -22.43
C GLY A 642 -6.82 7.12 -22.05
N THR A 643 -6.86 6.32 -21.00
CA THR A 643 -8.07 5.61 -20.53
C THR A 643 -8.68 6.29 -19.31
N LEU A 644 -9.97 6.01 -19.06
CA LEU A 644 -10.64 6.28 -17.79
C LEU A 644 -9.87 5.59 -16.65
N THR A 645 -9.59 6.33 -15.59
CA THR A 645 -8.90 5.79 -14.41
C THR A 645 -9.90 5.49 -13.30
N ILE A 646 -9.84 4.28 -12.76
CA ILE A 646 -10.60 3.85 -11.57
C ILE A 646 -9.57 3.50 -10.49
N SER A 647 -9.68 4.10 -9.29
CA SER A 647 -8.65 4.01 -8.26
C SER A 647 -9.20 4.01 -6.83
N ALA A 648 -8.35 3.75 -5.86
CA ALA A 648 -8.60 4.08 -4.46
C ALA A 648 -8.58 5.61 -4.24
N LEU A 649 -9.05 6.05 -3.06
CA LEU A 649 -9.19 7.48 -2.74
C LEU A 649 -7.84 8.20 -2.59
N GLU A 650 -6.84 7.55 -1.99
CA GLU A 650 -5.59 8.23 -1.61
C GLU A 650 -4.61 8.55 -2.74
N PRO A 651 -4.29 7.64 -3.67
CA PRO A 651 -3.20 7.87 -4.62
C PRO A 651 -3.40 9.04 -5.57
N MET A 652 -4.67 9.42 -5.82
CA MET A 652 -5.05 10.45 -6.78
C MET A 652 -5.31 11.83 -6.16
N ARG A 653 -5.03 12.00 -4.89
CA ARG A 653 -5.46 13.13 -4.05
C ARG A 653 -5.05 14.52 -4.56
N ALA A 654 -3.90 14.64 -5.21
CA ALA A 654 -3.35 15.92 -5.67
C ALA A 654 -3.41 16.10 -7.20
N ILE A 655 -4.13 15.22 -7.92
CA ILE A 655 -4.17 15.24 -9.38
C ILE A 655 -5.52 15.80 -9.83
N PRO A 656 -5.56 16.95 -10.54
CA PRO A 656 -6.81 17.51 -11.02
C PRO A 656 -7.38 16.70 -12.18
N HIS A 657 -8.69 16.47 -12.16
CA HIS A 657 -9.48 15.86 -13.23
C HIS A 657 -10.70 16.72 -13.54
N ARG A 658 -11.19 16.66 -14.78
CA ARG A 658 -12.38 17.42 -15.19
C ARG A 658 -13.67 16.81 -14.63
N VAL A 659 -13.71 15.48 -14.48
CA VAL A 659 -14.82 14.75 -13.88
C VAL A 659 -14.28 13.81 -12.80
N ILE A 660 -14.86 13.91 -11.62
CA ILE A 660 -14.53 13.03 -10.49
C ILE A 660 -15.81 12.36 -10.01
N VAL A 661 -15.81 11.04 -9.98
CA VAL A 661 -16.91 10.22 -9.49
C VAL A 661 -16.45 9.47 -8.24
N LEU A 662 -17.24 9.56 -7.19
CA LEU A 662 -17.03 8.82 -5.95
C LEU A 662 -18.07 7.72 -5.85
N MET A 663 -17.64 6.47 -5.71
CA MET A 663 -18.51 5.30 -5.55
C MET A 663 -18.31 4.64 -4.19
N GLY A 664 -19.32 3.89 -3.73
CA GLY A 664 -19.20 3.13 -2.50
C GLY A 664 -19.09 3.99 -1.24
N LEU A 665 -19.73 5.16 -1.22
CA LEU A 665 -19.78 6.05 -0.06
C LEU A 665 -20.96 5.71 0.85
N ASP A 666 -21.15 4.43 1.14
CA ASP A 666 -22.20 3.95 2.04
C ASP A 666 -21.77 4.11 3.51
N ALA A 667 -22.75 4.24 4.43
CA ALA A 667 -22.48 4.54 5.83
C ALA A 667 -21.75 3.40 6.59
N ASP A 668 -21.71 2.21 6.01
CA ASP A 668 -21.17 0.98 6.62
C ASP A 668 -19.79 0.58 6.06
N LEU A 669 -19.18 1.43 5.22
CA LEU A 669 -17.86 1.20 4.62
C LEU A 669 -16.76 2.04 5.28
#